data_776eefc4f5396d03e1f35b5fe18a9647
#
_entry.id   776eefc4f5396d03e1f35b5fe18a9647
#
_cell.length_a   1.000
_cell.length_b   1.000
_cell.length_c   1.000
_cell.angle_alpha   90.00
_cell.angle_beta   90.00
_cell.angle_gamma   90.00
#
_symmetry.space_group_name_H-M   'P 1'
#
loop_
_entity.id
_entity.type
_entity.pdbx_description
1 polymer ?
#
loop_
_entity_poly.entity_id
_entity_poly.type
_entity_poly.pdbx_seq_one_letter_code
_entity_poly.pdbx_strand_id
1 'polypeptide(L)'
;MLGDDEEMLWQSALGFFSGAPAFQHWGWGEFQRSGGWIPRRLIYATRDSLSKPSAMAQVLCRRMPEGTMFAWVTGGPLVSETSLAADAMQTLHRMLLDEFGRCYTRCNVMAPDVDGGFAMTNASMRRPSRPVNSRYSVFLDLTTPHDLWLKTIRKKHRYEVKRAESESLEWRFSTDDPSLRMLAAILREMMEEKRVRLPIYSLQQLVAMRTALGDSMTVIIGLRDGHPASGALTLSLGDRSHYFAAGSTRVGRTVSASYAMMSRLYQHLQAKGLTRLDLGGIAPRNQNAEGIDHFKLGFGGEVVEYLGEWEIGSRSSRLLGNSAVSRIIRYGRPVKPQRTESQSIEWTTWEGTDREWDKVLTRLPHYSIYQSSRWGEHRKAFGWQPVKLVARRSGTITTMIQLQTRNYSRLAGLAWAPGGPVGDVTSCGPALRRAISENVDASFVLHRLNLARPHSDEDAFCLERLGWSTSRVPILSGLSLVYDLVGSGDGASLSKNWRHNLRRAQKRPISSYLWANPSAVEMKNVYDSMLSYKGIEHLAAQNTVESMHSLIELFGDDCLLVRCDDEDGNLLALRGALVMGNWAWDTFAASTPQGRKLYASYLAFWTLMECCRARGVLRYDMGGIDPIGNRGVYDFKQGTGAVPTRFLGEWEYSQPAMLGIIAGRRIAQRLG
;
A
#
# COMPACT_ATOMS: atom_id res chain seq x y z
N MET A 1 -1.30 35.76 -0.27
CA MET A 1 -1.31 35.22 1.11
C MET A 1 -2.24 36.11 1.93
N LEU A 2 -3.12 35.50 2.72
CA LEU A 2 -4.09 36.22 3.55
C LEU A 2 -3.49 36.55 4.93
N GLY A 3 -3.90 37.70 5.48
CA GLY A 3 -3.66 38.09 6.87
C GLY A 3 -4.55 37.32 7.85
N ASP A 4 -4.27 37.49 9.16
CA ASP A 4 -5.00 36.77 10.22
C ASP A 4 -6.44 37.31 10.45
N ASP A 5 -6.79 38.45 9.85
CA ASP A 5 -8.09 39.15 9.94
C ASP A 5 -8.99 38.92 8.70
N GLU A 6 -8.52 38.15 7.70
CA GLU A 6 -9.24 37.92 6.45
C GLU A 6 -10.05 36.62 6.42
N GLU A 7 -10.63 36.22 7.57
CA GLU A 7 -11.43 35.00 7.70
C GLU A 7 -12.66 35.00 6.78
N MET A 8 -13.37 36.10 6.65
CA MET A 8 -14.57 36.19 5.80
C MET A 8 -14.24 35.95 4.34
N LEU A 9 -13.10 36.47 3.85
CA LEU A 9 -12.65 36.21 2.49
C LEU A 9 -12.29 34.73 2.29
N TRP A 10 -11.62 34.12 3.27
CA TRP A 10 -11.33 32.70 3.25
C TRP A 10 -12.60 31.85 3.18
N GLN A 11 -13.57 32.11 4.03
CA GLN A 11 -14.84 31.38 4.06
C GLN A 11 -15.62 31.54 2.76
N SER A 12 -15.65 32.75 2.18
CA SER A 12 -16.28 32.99 0.90
C SER A 12 -15.62 32.16 -0.22
N ALA A 13 -14.29 32.19 -0.31
CA ALA A 13 -13.53 31.45 -1.29
C ALA A 13 -13.69 29.91 -1.10
N LEU A 14 -13.74 29.46 0.16
CA LEU A 14 -13.88 28.06 0.51
C LEU A 14 -15.22 27.47 0.04
N GLY A 15 -16.29 28.27 0.04
CA GLY A 15 -17.61 27.89 -0.45
C GLY A 15 -17.63 27.50 -1.93
N PHE A 16 -16.61 27.88 -2.72
CA PHE A 16 -16.49 27.47 -4.12
C PHE A 16 -16.05 26.01 -4.29
N PHE A 17 -15.41 25.43 -3.29
CA PHE A 17 -14.90 24.05 -3.35
C PHE A 17 -15.85 23.09 -2.65
N SER A 18 -16.70 22.39 -3.43
CA SER A 18 -17.56 21.36 -2.88
C SER A 18 -16.73 20.21 -2.28
N GLY A 19 -17.18 19.67 -1.13
CA GLY A 19 -16.50 18.56 -0.48
C GLY A 19 -15.13 18.87 0.10
N ALA A 20 -14.84 20.14 0.42
CA ALA A 20 -13.61 20.53 1.08
C ALA A 20 -13.45 19.81 2.44
N PRO A 21 -12.27 19.25 2.76
CA PRO A 21 -12.05 18.60 4.05
C PRO A 21 -12.02 19.62 5.19
N ALA A 22 -12.51 19.23 6.36
CA ALA A 22 -12.55 20.06 7.57
C ALA A 22 -11.18 20.62 8.00
N PHE A 23 -10.09 20.01 7.56
CA PHE A 23 -8.71 20.49 7.78
C PHE A 23 -8.38 21.79 7.05
N GLN A 24 -9.22 22.21 6.11
CA GLN A 24 -9.12 23.49 5.42
C GLN A 24 -10.06 24.57 6.04
N HIS A 25 -10.82 24.22 7.09
CA HIS A 25 -11.57 25.18 7.89
C HIS A 25 -10.62 26.18 8.56
N TRP A 26 -10.97 27.48 8.59
CA TRP A 26 -10.17 28.51 9.24
C TRP A 26 -9.81 28.15 10.67
N GLY A 27 -10.81 27.76 11.47
CA GLY A 27 -10.67 27.38 12.86
C GLY A 27 -9.72 26.18 13.08
N TRP A 28 -9.53 25.30 12.06
CA TRP A 28 -8.52 24.25 12.17
C TRP A 28 -7.11 24.82 12.31
N GLY A 29 -6.77 25.84 11.54
CA GLY A 29 -5.50 26.57 11.66
C GLY A 29 -5.35 27.21 13.02
N GLU A 30 -6.41 27.85 13.54
CA GLU A 30 -6.40 28.50 14.85
C GLU A 30 -6.26 27.49 16.00
N PHE A 31 -6.96 26.34 15.90
CA PHE A 31 -6.74 25.24 16.82
C PHE A 31 -5.26 24.77 16.82
N GLN A 32 -4.67 24.59 15.64
CA GLN A 32 -3.29 24.15 15.50
C GLN A 32 -2.28 25.20 15.99
N ARG A 33 -2.63 26.49 15.93
CA ARG A 33 -1.83 27.58 16.49
C ARG A 33 -1.56 27.37 17.99
N SER A 34 -2.55 26.87 18.75
CA SER A 34 -2.40 26.51 20.16
C SER A 34 -1.36 25.40 20.39
N GLY A 35 -1.11 24.56 19.38
CA GLY A 35 -0.09 23.52 19.37
C GLY A 35 1.28 23.97 18.86
N GLY A 36 1.48 25.29 18.63
CA GLY A 36 2.75 25.88 18.17
C GLY A 36 2.97 25.81 16.65
N TRP A 37 1.91 25.64 15.88
CA TRP A 37 1.94 25.79 14.42
C TRP A 37 1.65 27.24 14.02
N ILE A 38 2.19 27.64 12.88
CA ILE A 38 1.94 28.93 12.26
C ILE A 38 1.08 28.67 11.03
N PRO A 39 -0.23 28.94 11.06
CA PRO A 39 -1.06 28.81 9.87
C PRO A 39 -0.73 29.88 8.84
N ARG A 40 -0.65 29.46 7.57
CA ARG A 40 -0.56 30.32 6.41
C ARG A 40 -1.69 29.97 5.45
N ARG A 41 -2.36 30.97 4.92
CA ARG A 41 -3.53 30.80 4.07
C ARG A 41 -3.28 31.46 2.72
N LEU A 42 -3.42 30.68 1.66
CA LEU A 42 -3.13 31.12 0.30
C LEU A 42 -4.36 30.90 -0.58
N ILE A 43 -4.72 31.91 -1.34
CA ILE A 43 -5.71 31.85 -2.40
C ILE A 43 -4.98 32.11 -3.73
N TYR A 44 -5.15 31.22 -4.69
CA TYR A 44 -4.64 31.33 -6.05
C TYR A 44 -5.82 31.68 -6.97
N ALA A 45 -5.85 32.93 -7.41
CA ALA A 45 -6.92 33.48 -8.23
C ALA A 45 -6.43 34.69 -9.03
N THR A 46 -7.14 35.05 -10.08
CA THR A 46 -6.96 36.36 -10.70
C THR A 46 -7.55 37.44 -9.79
N ARG A 47 -7.07 38.70 -9.92
CA ARG A 47 -7.54 39.82 -9.06
C ARG A 47 -9.07 39.99 -9.08
N ASP A 48 -9.69 39.72 -10.23
CA ASP A 48 -11.11 39.96 -10.45
C ASP A 48 -11.99 38.72 -10.06
N SER A 49 -11.38 37.63 -9.58
CA SER A 49 -12.08 36.36 -9.30
C SER A 49 -11.72 35.72 -7.95
N LEU A 50 -11.48 36.52 -6.91
CA LEU A 50 -11.18 36.02 -5.57
C LEU A 50 -12.28 35.13 -4.96
N SER A 51 -13.55 35.32 -5.38
CA SER A 51 -14.68 34.48 -4.98
C SER A 51 -14.74 33.13 -5.73
N LYS A 52 -13.97 32.99 -6.82
CA LYS A 52 -13.87 31.76 -7.63
C LYS A 52 -12.40 31.39 -7.84
N PRO A 53 -11.66 31.05 -6.81
CA PRO A 53 -10.23 30.74 -6.91
C PRO A 53 -9.98 29.46 -7.68
N SER A 54 -8.88 29.42 -8.43
CA SER A 54 -8.40 28.20 -9.09
C SER A 54 -7.81 27.20 -8.07
N ALA A 55 -7.23 27.70 -6.99
CA ALA A 55 -6.75 26.89 -5.89
C ALA A 55 -6.70 27.68 -4.58
N MET A 56 -6.77 26.95 -3.46
CA MET A 56 -6.49 27.52 -2.13
C MET A 56 -5.88 26.47 -1.20
N ALA A 57 -5.10 26.91 -0.20
CA ALA A 57 -4.49 26.03 0.76
C ALA A 57 -4.29 26.69 2.13
N GLN A 58 -4.75 26.04 3.20
CA GLN A 58 -4.30 26.31 4.55
C GLN A 58 -3.08 25.45 4.84
N VAL A 59 -1.97 26.10 5.17
CA VAL A 59 -0.67 25.49 5.42
C VAL A 59 -0.29 25.68 6.87
N LEU A 60 0.07 24.60 7.54
CA LEU A 60 0.58 24.62 8.91
C LEU A 60 2.11 24.62 8.87
N CYS A 61 2.73 25.72 9.26
CA CYS A 61 4.18 25.89 9.26
C CYS A 61 4.76 25.71 10.66
N ARG A 62 5.91 25.01 10.75
CA ARG A 62 6.63 24.84 12.01
C ARG A 62 8.13 24.82 11.77
N ARG A 63 8.88 25.62 12.53
CA ARG A 63 10.34 25.63 12.44
C ARG A 63 10.94 24.38 13.06
N MET A 64 11.79 23.70 12.31
CA MET A 64 12.55 22.54 12.78
C MET A 64 13.83 23.00 13.50
N PRO A 65 14.44 22.17 14.37
CA PRO A 65 15.64 22.55 15.16
C PRO A 65 16.80 23.04 14.30
N GLU A 66 16.99 22.49 13.09
CA GLU A 66 18.03 22.88 12.13
C GLU A 66 17.69 24.12 11.31
N GLY A 67 16.63 24.85 11.66
CA GLY A 67 16.23 26.11 11.03
C GLY A 67 15.39 25.98 9.76
N THR A 68 15.19 24.77 9.21
CA THR A 68 14.31 24.55 8.07
C THR A 68 12.84 24.71 8.50
N MET A 69 12.01 25.37 7.67
CA MET A 69 10.57 25.44 7.90
C MET A 69 9.92 24.17 7.36
N PHE A 70 9.18 23.43 8.21
CA PHE A 70 8.28 22.37 7.80
C PHE A 70 6.90 22.96 7.53
N ALA A 71 6.38 22.75 6.32
CA ALA A 71 5.07 23.21 5.87
C ALA A 71 4.19 21.99 5.54
N TRP A 72 3.07 21.88 6.25
CA TRP A 72 2.13 20.77 6.14
C TRP A 72 0.77 21.25 5.63
N VAL A 73 0.33 20.72 4.48
CA VAL A 73 -0.97 21.03 3.88
C VAL A 73 -1.88 19.81 4.07
N THR A 74 -2.71 19.84 5.09
CA THR A 74 -3.66 18.76 5.39
C THR A 74 -4.95 18.94 4.61
N GLY A 75 -5.32 17.95 3.79
CA GLY A 75 -6.55 17.99 3.00
C GLY A 75 -6.52 18.97 1.82
N GLY A 76 -5.33 19.44 1.44
CA GLY A 76 -5.16 20.41 0.36
C GLY A 76 -3.88 20.18 -0.46
N PRO A 77 -3.63 21.02 -1.49
CA PRO A 77 -4.45 22.19 -1.86
C PRO A 77 -5.85 21.78 -2.34
N LEU A 78 -6.83 22.66 -2.11
CA LEU A 78 -8.10 22.61 -2.82
C LEU A 78 -7.88 23.20 -4.20
N VAL A 79 -8.41 22.54 -5.23
CA VAL A 79 -8.25 22.96 -6.63
C VAL A 79 -9.58 22.85 -7.35
N SER A 80 -9.85 23.75 -8.28
CA SER A 80 -11.04 23.67 -9.15
C SER A 80 -10.97 22.48 -10.11
N GLU A 81 -9.74 22.11 -10.51
CA GLU A 81 -9.44 20.95 -11.34
C GLU A 81 -8.23 20.21 -10.77
N THR A 82 -8.26 18.88 -10.72
CA THR A 82 -7.18 18.06 -10.14
C THR A 82 -5.83 18.28 -10.83
N SER A 83 -5.83 18.60 -12.12
CA SER A 83 -4.64 18.98 -12.91
C SER A 83 -3.85 20.17 -12.35
N LEU A 84 -4.54 21.09 -11.65
CA LEU A 84 -3.92 22.28 -11.05
C LEU A 84 -3.21 22.01 -9.72
N ALA A 85 -3.39 20.85 -9.13
CA ALA A 85 -2.83 20.54 -7.79
C ALA A 85 -1.29 20.67 -7.76
N ALA A 86 -0.63 20.23 -8.80
CA ALA A 86 0.83 20.29 -8.90
C ALA A 86 1.36 21.73 -9.00
N ASP A 87 0.75 22.54 -9.85
CA ASP A 87 1.12 23.95 -10.03
C ASP A 87 0.84 24.78 -8.77
N ALA A 88 -0.33 24.56 -8.16
CA ALA A 88 -0.69 25.18 -6.89
C ALA A 88 0.35 24.87 -5.79
N MET A 89 0.80 23.61 -5.71
CA MET A 89 1.81 23.19 -4.74
C MET A 89 3.20 23.76 -5.02
N GLN A 90 3.62 23.84 -6.28
CA GLN A 90 4.89 24.47 -6.65
C GLN A 90 4.89 25.96 -6.31
N THR A 91 3.79 26.65 -6.63
CA THR A 91 3.63 28.08 -6.35
C THR A 91 3.64 28.32 -4.84
N LEU A 92 2.88 27.53 -4.07
CA LEU A 92 2.87 27.57 -2.62
C LEU A 92 4.28 27.35 -2.05
N HIS A 93 4.98 26.31 -2.50
CA HIS A 93 6.34 26.02 -2.03
C HIS A 93 7.31 27.17 -2.30
N ARG A 94 7.22 27.81 -3.48
CA ARG A 94 8.04 28.97 -3.83
C ARG A 94 7.77 30.14 -2.90
N MET A 95 6.50 30.48 -2.66
CA MET A 95 6.13 31.55 -1.72
C MET A 95 6.64 31.29 -0.30
N LEU A 96 6.62 30.03 0.15
CA LEU A 96 7.16 29.66 1.47
C LEU A 96 8.70 29.71 1.52
N LEU A 97 9.37 29.41 0.40
CA LEU A 97 10.82 29.59 0.29
C LEU A 97 11.21 31.08 0.35
N ASP A 98 10.44 31.94 -0.33
CA ASP A 98 10.67 33.39 -0.32
C ASP A 98 10.48 33.98 1.09
N GLU A 99 9.48 33.48 1.86
CA GLU A 99 9.20 33.92 3.23
C GLU A 99 10.21 33.38 4.26
N PHE A 100 10.59 32.10 4.16
CA PHE A 100 11.33 31.41 5.21
C PHE A 100 12.76 31.01 4.85
N GLY A 101 13.18 31.15 3.62
CA GLY A 101 14.50 30.81 3.09
C GLY A 101 14.69 29.32 2.86
N ARG A 102 14.50 28.46 3.87
CA ARG A 102 14.58 27.00 3.77
C ARG A 102 13.25 26.38 4.12
N CYS A 103 12.65 25.64 3.19
CA CYS A 103 11.37 25.01 3.40
C CYS A 103 11.35 23.57 2.90
N TYR A 104 10.68 22.69 3.67
CA TYR A 104 10.23 21.38 3.25
C TYR A 104 8.71 21.37 3.31
N THR A 105 8.08 21.23 2.14
CA THR A 105 6.63 21.27 2.03
C THR A 105 6.10 19.89 1.74
N ARG A 106 5.07 19.50 2.47
CA ARG A 106 4.34 18.24 2.31
C ARG A 106 2.84 18.51 2.28
N CYS A 107 2.12 17.85 1.41
CA CYS A 107 0.67 17.93 1.33
C CYS A 107 0.03 16.55 1.40
N ASN A 108 -1.23 16.52 1.82
CA ASN A 108 -2.11 15.37 1.70
C ASN A 108 -3.34 15.80 0.91
N VAL A 109 -3.29 15.58 -0.41
CA VAL A 109 -4.35 16.01 -1.34
C VAL A 109 -5.52 15.03 -1.25
N MET A 110 -6.64 15.47 -0.69
CA MET A 110 -7.87 14.67 -0.51
C MET A 110 -8.84 14.86 -1.70
N ALA A 111 -8.28 14.98 -2.91
CA ALA A 111 -9.02 14.87 -4.16
C ALA A 111 -8.85 13.46 -4.74
N PRO A 112 -9.85 12.94 -5.50
CA PRO A 112 -9.74 11.65 -6.17
C PRO A 112 -8.50 11.56 -7.06
N ASP A 113 -7.84 10.41 -7.06
CA ASP A 113 -6.70 10.14 -7.94
C ASP A 113 -7.20 9.66 -9.31
N VAL A 114 -7.28 10.57 -10.27
CA VAL A 114 -7.81 10.30 -11.63
C VAL A 114 -6.73 9.97 -12.65
N ASP A 115 -5.46 10.36 -12.37
CA ASP A 115 -4.33 10.22 -13.29
C ASP A 115 -3.12 9.49 -12.71
N GLY A 116 -3.29 8.81 -11.57
CA GLY A 116 -2.19 8.11 -10.87
C GLY A 116 -1.13 9.06 -10.29
N GLY A 117 -1.45 10.34 -10.15
CA GLY A 117 -0.53 11.38 -9.69
C GLY A 117 0.52 11.77 -10.73
N PHE A 118 0.25 11.56 -12.01
CA PHE A 118 1.16 11.88 -13.12
C PHE A 118 1.54 13.36 -13.14
N ALA A 119 0.56 14.26 -13.02
CA ALA A 119 0.80 15.69 -12.97
C ALA A 119 1.74 16.09 -11.82
N MET A 120 1.59 15.50 -10.64
CA MET A 120 2.44 15.74 -9.48
C MET A 120 3.89 15.26 -9.71
N THR A 121 4.05 14.12 -10.36
CA THR A 121 5.38 13.57 -10.69
C THR A 121 6.09 14.43 -11.73
N ASN A 122 5.40 14.85 -12.78
CA ASN A 122 5.95 15.77 -13.81
C ASN A 122 6.38 17.12 -13.21
N ALA A 123 5.70 17.59 -12.19
CA ALA A 123 6.05 18.79 -11.43
C ALA A 123 7.22 18.59 -10.45
N SER A 124 8.00 17.51 -10.59
CA SER A 124 9.13 17.18 -9.73
C SER A 124 8.78 16.95 -8.25
N MET A 125 7.50 16.74 -7.94
CA MET A 125 7.06 16.32 -6.63
C MET A 125 7.29 14.81 -6.45
N ARG A 126 7.37 14.36 -5.21
CA ARG A 126 7.64 12.95 -4.89
C ARG A 126 6.69 12.45 -3.83
N ARG A 127 6.40 11.16 -3.89
CA ARG A 127 5.75 10.48 -2.77
C ARG A 127 6.73 10.43 -1.59
N PRO A 128 6.28 10.78 -0.37
CA PRO A 128 7.14 10.66 0.80
C PRO A 128 7.46 9.18 1.06
N SER A 129 8.67 8.91 1.54
CA SER A 129 9.09 7.56 1.90
C SER A 129 8.25 6.97 3.06
N ARG A 130 7.66 7.86 3.87
CA ARG A 130 6.80 7.51 5.01
C ARG A 130 5.53 8.35 4.97
N PRO A 131 4.47 7.87 4.31
CA PRO A 131 3.17 8.52 4.37
C PRO A 131 2.59 8.42 5.78
N VAL A 132 1.90 9.45 6.20
CA VAL A 132 1.23 9.52 7.52
C VAL A 132 -0.25 9.16 7.38
N ASN A 133 -0.86 9.60 6.29
CA ASN A 133 -2.27 9.38 6.02
C ASN A 133 -2.48 8.25 5.01
N SER A 134 -3.59 7.55 5.14
CA SER A 134 -4.03 6.61 4.12
C SER A 134 -4.41 7.35 2.83
N ARG A 135 -4.13 6.71 1.69
CA ARG A 135 -4.65 7.15 0.39
C ARG A 135 -6.12 6.75 0.17
N TYR A 136 -6.65 5.83 0.97
CA TYR A 136 -7.99 5.32 0.81
C TYR A 136 -8.85 5.80 1.95
N SER A 137 -10.07 6.24 1.65
CA SER A 137 -11.10 6.56 2.63
C SER A 137 -12.43 5.94 2.24
N VAL A 138 -13.34 5.86 3.21
CA VAL A 138 -14.70 5.33 2.99
C VAL A 138 -15.70 6.44 3.19
N PHE A 139 -16.54 6.69 2.19
CA PHE A 139 -17.59 7.70 2.24
C PHE A 139 -18.96 7.07 2.38
N LEU A 140 -19.74 7.52 3.34
CA LEU A 140 -21.16 7.25 3.43
C LEU A 140 -21.94 8.38 2.76
N ASP A 141 -22.87 8.01 1.90
CA ASP A 141 -23.85 8.91 1.32
C ASP A 141 -24.97 9.17 2.34
N LEU A 142 -25.05 10.40 2.85
CA LEU A 142 -26.07 10.84 3.80
C LEU A 142 -27.35 11.32 3.12
N THR A 143 -27.44 11.37 1.79
CA THR A 143 -28.65 11.70 1.06
C THR A 143 -29.64 10.54 1.04
N THR A 144 -29.14 9.32 1.19
CA THR A 144 -29.97 8.11 1.29
C THR A 144 -30.73 8.12 2.63
N PRO A 145 -32.08 7.95 2.65
CA PRO A 145 -32.82 7.82 3.90
C PRO A 145 -32.27 6.72 4.80
N HIS A 146 -32.20 6.99 6.10
CA HIS A 146 -31.53 6.12 7.08
C HIS A 146 -32.04 4.66 7.07
N ASP A 147 -33.35 4.45 6.92
CA ASP A 147 -33.97 3.12 6.85
C ASP A 147 -33.57 2.34 5.58
N LEU A 148 -33.39 3.05 4.47
CA LEU A 148 -32.84 2.48 3.23
C LEU A 148 -31.36 2.21 3.34
N TRP A 149 -30.57 3.15 3.90
CA TRP A 149 -29.16 2.92 4.17
C TRP A 149 -28.93 1.68 5.05
N LEU A 150 -29.72 1.47 6.10
CA LEU A 150 -29.63 0.27 6.94
C LEU A 150 -29.84 -1.05 6.15
N LYS A 151 -30.55 -1.02 5.01
CA LYS A 151 -30.70 -2.19 4.14
C LYS A 151 -29.45 -2.48 3.31
N THR A 152 -28.65 -1.45 3.01
CA THR A 152 -27.41 -1.58 2.20
C THR A 152 -26.22 -2.06 2.99
N ILE A 153 -26.17 -1.83 4.30
CA ILE A 153 -25.05 -2.24 5.16
C ILE A 153 -24.95 -3.77 5.27
N ARG A 154 -23.75 -4.28 5.55
CA ARG A 154 -23.50 -5.74 5.67
C ARG A 154 -24.44 -6.37 6.70
N LYS A 155 -24.90 -7.60 6.44
CA LYS A 155 -25.84 -8.36 7.32
C LYS A 155 -25.36 -8.40 8.79
N LYS A 156 -24.07 -8.60 9.02
CA LYS A 156 -23.47 -8.60 10.37
C LYS A 156 -23.60 -7.22 11.03
N HIS A 157 -23.31 -6.14 10.32
CA HIS A 157 -23.41 -4.76 10.85
C HIS A 157 -24.85 -4.43 11.21
N ARG A 158 -25.80 -4.79 10.34
CA ARG A 158 -27.24 -4.60 10.60
C ARG A 158 -27.70 -5.39 11.83
N TYR A 159 -27.18 -6.60 12.01
CA TYR A 159 -27.45 -7.38 13.21
C TYR A 159 -26.90 -6.69 14.46
N GLU A 160 -25.63 -6.21 14.43
CA GLU A 160 -25.01 -5.55 15.56
C GLU A 160 -25.68 -4.20 15.89
N VAL A 161 -26.14 -3.43 14.88
CA VAL A 161 -26.95 -2.22 15.10
C VAL A 161 -28.23 -2.57 15.86
N LYS A 162 -29.01 -3.53 15.38
CA LYS A 162 -30.26 -3.95 16.02
C LYS A 162 -30.03 -4.48 17.43
N ARG A 163 -28.98 -5.27 17.64
CA ARG A 163 -28.58 -5.76 18.95
C ARG A 163 -28.28 -4.61 19.91
N ALA A 164 -27.46 -3.64 19.48
CA ALA A 164 -27.10 -2.51 20.31
C ALA A 164 -28.28 -1.57 20.58
N GLU A 165 -29.25 -1.48 19.65
CA GLU A 165 -30.49 -0.72 19.85
C GLU A 165 -31.45 -1.37 20.87
N SER A 166 -31.36 -2.69 21.09
CA SER A 166 -32.10 -3.40 22.14
C SER A 166 -31.48 -3.23 23.54
N GLU A 167 -30.26 -2.74 23.62
CA GLU A 167 -29.61 -2.44 24.88
C GLU A 167 -30.02 -1.03 25.35
N SER A 168 -30.11 -0.82 26.67
CA SER A 168 -30.49 0.47 27.26
C SER A 168 -29.38 1.49 27.12
N LEU A 169 -29.12 1.97 25.89
CA LEU A 169 -28.11 2.99 25.59
C LEU A 169 -28.76 4.36 25.46
N GLU A 170 -28.27 5.31 26.24
CA GLU A 170 -28.61 6.72 26.12
C GLU A 170 -27.62 7.43 25.21
N TRP A 171 -28.12 8.33 24.34
CA TRP A 171 -27.30 9.06 23.39
C TRP A 171 -27.31 10.57 23.67
N ARG A 172 -26.14 11.16 23.76
CA ARG A 172 -25.95 12.58 23.97
C ARG A 172 -25.17 13.20 22.84
N PHE A 173 -25.74 14.21 22.20
CA PHE A 173 -25.04 15.07 21.24
C PHE A 173 -24.74 16.41 21.93
N SER A 174 -23.50 16.61 22.37
CA SER A 174 -23.08 17.83 23.06
C SER A 174 -21.58 17.98 23.00
N THR A 175 -21.13 19.22 22.90
CA THR A 175 -19.72 19.62 23.00
C THR A 175 -19.39 20.27 24.37
N ASP A 176 -20.28 20.16 25.36
CA ASP A 176 -20.03 20.65 26.70
C ASP A 176 -18.84 19.96 27.40
N ASP A 177 -18.30 20.58 28.44
CA ASP A 177 -17.12 20.04 29.13
C ASP A 177 -17.32 18.62 29.69
N PRO A 178 -18.51 18.26 30.25
CA PRO A 178 -18.77 16.87 30.64
C PRO A 178 -18.66 15.87 29.48
N SER A 179 -19.27 16.18 28.33
CA SER A 179 -19.19 15.32 27.13
C SER A 179 -17.77 15.20 26.60
N LEU A 180 -17.01 16.29 26.57
CA LEU A 180 -15.60 16.26 26.16
C LEU A 180 -14.71 15.47 27.13
N ARG A 181 -14.97 15.50 28.44
CA ARG A 181 -14.29 14.65 29.43
C ARG A 181 -14.59 13.17 29.19
N MET A 182 -15.85 12.82 28.93
CA MET A 182 -16.23 11.45 28.62
C MET A 182 -15.58 10.97 27.35
N LEU A 183 -15.56 11.77 26.28
CA LEU A 183 -14.88 11.44 25.04
C LEU A 183 -13.37 11.18 25.25
N ALA A 184 -12.69 12.08 25.98
CA ALA A 184 -11.27 11.92 26.30
C ALA A 184 -11.00 10.63 27.10
N ALA A 185 -11.89 10.26 28.03
CA ALA A 185 -11.78 9.03 28.80
C ALA A 185 -11.97 7.78 27.91
N ILE A 186 -12.99 7.76 27.02
CA ILE A 186 -13.25 6.68 26.08
C ILE A 186 -12.03 6.46 25.16
N LEU A 187 -11.48 7.55 24.61
CA LEU A 187 -10.31 7.47 23.71
C LEU A 187 -9.08 6.95 24.46
N ARG A 188 -8.86 7.35 25.69
CA ARG A 188 -7.75 6.89 26.53
C ARG A 188 -7.86 5.40 26.81
N GLU A 189 -9.03 4.91 27.30
CA GLU A 189 -9.26 3.49 27.58
C GLU A 189 -9.04 2.63 26.33
N MET A 190 -9.59 3.06 25.17
CA MET A 190 -9.40 2.36 23.91
C MET A 190 -7.90 2.24 23.54
N MET A 191 -7.12 3.31 23.73
CA MET A 191 -5.70 3.30 23.37
C MET A 191 -4.86 2.44 24.31
N GLU A 192 -5.15 2.46 25.60
CA GLU A 192 -4.48 1.62 26.60
C GLU A 192 -4.72 0.14 26.30
N GLU A 193 -5.96 -0.24 26.00
CA GLU A 193 -6.31 -1.62 25.71
C GLU A 193 -5.75 -2.14 24.37
N LYS A 194 -5.83 -1.33 23.32
CA LYS A 194 -5.28 -1.69 22.02
C LYS A 194 -3.77 -1.53 21.94
N ARG A 195 -3.12 -1.00 22.99
CA ARG A 195 -1.69 -0.65 23.01
C ARG A 195 -1.28 0.23 21.84
N VAL A 196 -2.20 1.07 21.36
CA VAL A 196 -1.99 1.99 20.23
C VAL A 196 -1.69 3.37 20.80
N ARG A 197 -0.70 4.06 20.24
CA ARG A 197 -0.41 5.45 20.56
C ARG A 197 -0.95 6.33 19.44
N LEU A 198 -2.15 6.80 19.60
CA LEU A 198 -2.71 7.89 18.81
C LEU A 198 -2.49 9.22 19.55
N PRO A 199 -2.56 10.38 18.86
CA PRO A 199 -2.64 11.66 19.53
C PRO A 199 -3.81 11.62 20.51
N ILE A 200 -3.51 11.68 21.81
CA ILE A 200 -4.56 11.78 22.83
C ILE A 200 -5.00 13.23 22.84
N TYR A 201 -6.24 13.45 22.49
CA TYR A 201 -6.85 14.76 22.72
C TYR A 201 -7.19 14.85 24.21
N SER A 202 -6.38 15.61 24.95
CA SER A 202 -6.70 15.99 26.33
C SER A 202 -7.97 16.82 26.37
N LEU A 203 -8.62 16.90 27.51
CA LEU A 203 -9.79 17.79 27.66
C LEU A 203 -9.45 19.23 27.22
N GLN A 204 -8.27 19.72 27.57
CA GLN A 204 -7.82 21.06 27.19
C GLN A 204 -7.74 21.22 25.65
N GLN A 205 -7.22 20.22 24.94
CA GLN A 205 -7.16 20.23 23.48
C GLN A 205 -8.56 20.14 22.84
N LEU A 206 -9.46 19.30 23.39
CA LEU A 206 -10.84 19.20 22.90
C LEU A 206 -11.62 20.50 23.12
N VAL A 207 -11.40 21.17 24.26
CA VAL A 207 -11.97 22.51 24.54
C VAL A 207 -11.42 23.55 23.58
N ALA A 208 -10.10 23.58 23.34
CA ALA A 208 -9.49 24.47 22.35
C ALA A 208 -10.03 24.22 20.92
N MET A 209 -10.23 22.96 20.54
CA MET A 209 -10.82 22.58 19.26
C MET A 209 -12.28 23.08 19.15
N ARG A 210 -13.10 22.90 20.19
CA ARG A 210 -14.47 23.44 20.25
C ARG A 210 -14.47 24.96 20.07
N THR A 211 -13.61 25.66 20.80
CA THR A 211 -13.52 27.13 20.73
C THR A 211 -13.19 27.61 19.30
N ALA A 212 -12.28 26.90 18.62
CA ALA A 212 -11.81 27.29 17.30
C ALA A 212 -12.76 26.86 16.15
N LEU A 213 -13.48 25.75 16.29
CA LEU A 213 -14.29 25.16 15.22
C LEU A 213 -15.81 25.36 15.43
N GLY A 214 -16.25 25.71 16.64
CA GLY A 214 -17.65 25.98 16.93
C GLY A 214 -18.61 24.87 16.46
N ASP A 215 -19.61 25.25 15.70
CA ASP A 215 -20.67 24.36 15.17
C ASP A 215 -20.16 23.32 14.15
N SER A 216 -18.95 23.50 13.61
CA SER A 216 -18.30 22.52 12.77
C SER A 216 -17.89 21.26 13.52
N MET A 217 -17.86 21.30 14.86
CA MET A 217 -17.53 20.18 15.74
C MET A 217 -18.81 19.50 16.24
N THR A 218 -18.96 18.21 16.00
CA THR A 218 -20.04 17.39 16.57
C THR A 218 -19.46 16.26 17.41
N VAL A 219 -19.97 16.10 18.64
CA VAL A 219 -19.61 15.00 19.54
C VAL A 219 -20.86 14.21 19.88
N ILE A 220 -20.74 12.87 19.77
CA ILE A 220 -21.75 11.92 20.25
C ILE A 220 -21.17 11.05 21.35
N ILE A 221 -21.88 10.87 22.43
CA ILE A 221 -21.55 9.95 23.53
C ILE A 221 -22.72 9.00 23.75
N GLY A 222 -22.42 7.69 23.76
CA GLY A 222 -23.34 6.65 24.18
C GLY A 222 -23.03 6.27 25.64
N LEU A 223 -24.08 6.23 26.46
CA LEU A 223 -23.99 5.88 27.87
C LEU A 223 -24.77 4.58 28.11
N ARG A 224 -24.24 3.72 28.99
CA ARG A 224 -24.94 2.57 29.54
C ARG A 224 -24.96 2.70 31.06
N ASP A 225 -26.14 2.73 31.65
CA ASP A 225 -26.32 2.92 33.10
C ASP A 225 -25.56 4.14 33.62
N GLY A 226 -25.58 5.26 32.86
CA GLY A 226 -24.88 6.50 33.17
C GLY A 226 -23.35 6.48 32.91
N HIS A 227 -22.76 5.33 32.51
CA HIS A 227 -21.33 5.20 32.24
C HIS A 227 -21.02 5.29 30.73
N PRO A 228 -19.91 5.95 30.34
CA PRO A 228 -19.50 6.05 28.94
C PRO A 228 -19.27 4.68 28.30
N ALA A 229 -19.96 4.39 27.20
CA ALA A 229 -19.86 3.12 26.43
C ALA A 229 -19.14 3.33 25.11
N SER A 230 -19.50 4.37 24.34
CA SER A 230 -18.84 4.73 23.08
C SER A 230 -18.93 6.23 22.84
N GLY A 231 -18.02 6.75 22.02
CA GLY A 231 -18.06 8.17 21.65
C GLY A 231 -17.32 8.42 20.35
N ALA A 232 -17.77 9.45 19.64
CA ALA A 232 -17.14 9.93 18.42
C ALA A 232 -17.17 11.45 18.35
N LEU A 233 -16.15 11.96 17.64
CA LEU A 233 -16.00 13.36 17.24
C LEU A 233 -15.96 13.41 15.72
N THR A 234 -16.83 14.26 15.13
CA THR A 234 -16.75 14.60 13.72
C THR A 234 -16.50 16.08 13.52
N LEU A 235 -15.84 16.40 12.41
CA LEU A 235 -15.56 17.77 11.97
C LEU A 235 -16.23 17.99 10.62
N SER A 236 -17.04 19.02 10.52
CA SER A 236 -17.82 19.33 9.32
C SER A 236 -17.33 20.60 8.62
N LEU A 237 -17.40 20.60 7.28
CA LEU A 237 -17.16 21.78 6.45
C LEU A 237 -18.02 21.67 5.18
N GLY A 238 -18.81 22.71 4.90
CA GLY A 238 -19.79 22.66 3.84
C GLY A 238 -20.78 21.51 4.06
N ASP A 239 -20.94 20.66 3.06
CA ASP A 239 -21.84 19.52 3.05
C ASP A 239 -21.22 18.20 3.52
N ARG A 240 -19.92 18.22 3.90
CA ARG A 240 -19.14 17.04 4.29
C ARG A 240 -18.79 17.05 5.77
N SER A 241 -18.92 15.88 6.40
CA SER A 241 -18.39 15.62 7.74
C SER A 241 -17.27 14.59 7.71
N HIS A 242 -16.28 14.74 8.59
CA HIS A 242 -15.16 13.82 8.73
C HIS A 242 -15.20 13.14 10.10
N TYR A 243 -15.23 11.81 10.12
CA TYR A 243 -15.15 10.98 11.33
C TYR A 243 -13.74 11.02 11.90
N PHE A 244 -13.49 12.02 12.77
CA PHE A 244 -12.16 12.44 13.15
C PHE A 244 -11.54 11.56 14.24
N ALA A 245 -12.30 11.28 15.30
CA ALA A 245 -11.87 10.42 16.41
C ALA A 245 -13.06 9.66 16.99
N ALA A 246 -12.85 8.39 17.32
CA ALA A 246 -13.88 7.58 17.96
C ALA A 246 -13.27 6.45 18.77
N GLY A 247 -14.01 6.00 19.75
CA GLY A 247 -13.63 4.90 20.62
C GLY A 247 -14.83 4.21 21.26
N SER A 248 -14.53 3.08 21.88
CA SER A 248 -15.47 2.30 22.65
C SER A 248 -14.77 1.76 23.89
N THR A 249 -15.43 1.86 25.05
CA THR A 249 -14.96 1.27 26.29
C THR A 249 -15.14 -0.26 26.25
N ARG A 250 -14.61 -0.97 27.22
CA ARG A 250 -14.83 -2.40 27.38
C ARG A 250 -16.32 -2.73 27.47
N VAL A 251 -17.08 -1.96 28.27
CA VAL A 251 -18.53 -2.08 28.38
C VAL A 251 -19.21 -1.85 27.03
N GLY A 252 -18.84 -0.79 26.34
CA GLY A 252 -19.41 -0.48 25.02
C GLY A 252 -19.22 -1.58 23.99
N ARG A 253 -18.09 -2.30 24.03
CA ARG A 253 -17.85 -3.44 23.12
C ARG A 253 -18.75 -4.65 23.44
N THR A 254 -19.04 -4.94 24.69
CA THR A 254 -19.94 -6.07 25.04
C THR A 254 -21.34 -5.88 24.49
N VAL A 255 -21.79 -4.63 24.31
CA VAL A 255 -23.12 -4.25 23.80
C VAL A 255 -23.12 -3.68 22.39
N SER A 256 -22.01 -3.83 21.66
CA SER A 256 -21.85 -3.35 20.29
C SER A 256 -22.17 -1.84 20.10
N ALA A 257 -21.92 -1.01 21.13
CA ALA A 257 -22.32 0.38 21.18
C ALA A 257 -21.83 1.22 19.97
N SER A 258 -20.62 0.91 19.44
CA SER A 258 -20.09 1.63 18.25
C SER A 258 -20.97 1.47 17.01
N TYR A 259 -21.70 0.37 16.86
CA TYR A 259 -22.59 0.14 15.72
C TYR A 259 -23.85 1.00 15.80
N ALA A 260 -24.50 1.03 16.97
CA ALA A 260 -25.63 1.94 17.21
C ALA A 260 -25.19 3.42 17.17
N MET A 261 -24.00 3.74 17.68
CA MET A 261 -23.43 5.09 17.58
C MET A 261 -23.34 5.55 16.13
N MET A 262 -22.87 4.70 15.22
CA MET A 262 -22.81 5.04 13.79
C MET A 262 -24.20 5.28 13.19
N SER A 263 -25.19 4.47 13.56
CA SER A 263 -26.59 4.65 13.14
C SER A 263 -27.15 6.00 13.62
N ARG A 264 -26.93 6.36 14.89
CA ARG A 264 -27.36 7.64 15.46
C ARG A 264 -26.61 8.84 14.87
N LEU A 265 -25.32 8.68 14.63
CA LEU A 265 -24.50 9.72 14.00
C LEU A 265 -24.95 9.98 12.57
N TYR A 266 -25.24 8.92 11.78
CA TYR A 266 -25.78 9.02 10.43
C TYR A 266 -27.07 9.88 10.40
N GLN A 267 -28.05 9.52 11.24
CA GLN A 267 -29.32 10.27 11.35
C GLN A 267 -29.09 11.74 11.75
N HIS A 268 -28.23 11.99 12.72
CA HIS A 268 -27.96 13.34 13.21
C HIS A 268 -27.31 14.23 12.13
N LEU A 269 -26.32 13.70 11.41
CA LEU A 269 -25.63 14.45 10.36
C LEU A 269 -26.55 14.67 9.14
N GLN A 270 -27.41 13.70 8.80
CA GLN A 270 -28.43 13.83 7.79
C GLN A 270 -29.42 14.93 8.16
N ALA A 271 -29.90 14.97 9.41
CA ALA A 271 -30.82 16.00 9.91
C ALA A 271 -30.18 17.40 9.91
N LYS A 272 -28.85 17.50 9.99
CA LYS A 272 -28.08 18.75 9.81
C LYS A 272 -27.92 19.17 8.33
N GLY A 273 -28.44 18.41 7.38
CA GLY A 273 -28.36 18.71 5.95
C GLY A 273 -27.01 18.35 5.31
N LEU A 274 -26.17 17.55 5.98
CA LEU A 274 -24.91 17.08 5.40
C LEU A 274 -25.19 15.97 4.39
N THR A 275 -24.42 15.94 3.30
CA THR A 275 -24.61 14.98 2.21
C THR A 275 -23.61 13.82 2.26
N ARG A 276 -22.45 14.01 2.92
CA ARG A 276 -21.39 13.00 2.96
C ARG A 276 -20.72 12.88 4.33
N LEU A 277 -20.49 11.64 4.75
CA LEU A 277 -19.66 11.32 5.92
C LEU A 277 -18.41 10.54 5.48
N ASP A 278 -17.27 11.17 5.65
CA ASP A 278 -15.96 10.54 5.46
C ASP A 278 -15.57 9.77 6.73
N LEU A 279 -15.55 8.45 6.68
CA LEU A 279 -15.15 7.59 7.81
C LEU A 279 -13.64 7.59 8.07
N GLY A 280 -12.89 8.33 7.25
CA GLY A 280 -11.44 8.42 7.34
C GLY A 280 -10.71 7.20 6.80
N GLY A 281 -9.41 7.25 6.87
CA GLY A 281 -8.51 6.30 6.23
C GLY A 281 -8.79 4.84 6.56
N ILE A 282 -8.69 4.01 5.53
CA ILE A 282 -8.60 2.56 5.62
C ILE A 282 -7.23 2.12 5.10
N ALA A 283 -6.77 0.98 5.58
CA ALA A 283 -5.52 0.39 5.14
C ALA A 283 -5.78 -1.01 4.57
N PRO A 284 -6.36 -1.13 3.36
CA PRO A 284 -6.84 -2.40 2.79
C PRO A 284 -5.78 -3.50 2.69
N ARG A 285 -4.52 -3.14 2.94
CA ARG A 285 -3.34 -4.00 2.83
C ARG A 285 -2.63 -4.24 4.15
N ASN A 286 -3.18 -3.74 5.28
CA ASN A 286 -2.58 -3.90 6.60
C ASN A 286 -3.44 -4.82 7.47
N GLN A 287 -2.97 -6.02 7.74
CA GLN A 287 -3.67 -7.01 8.58
C GLN A 287 -3.98 -6.49 9.99
N ASN A 288 -3.14 -5.62 10.55
CA ASN A 288 -3.38 -5.00 11.85
C ASN A 288 -4.54 -3.98 11.84
N ALA A 289 -4.92 -3.48 10.66
CA ALA A 289 -6.06 -2.57 10.46
C ALA A 289 -7.34 -3.31 10.06
N GLU A 290 -7.29 -4.62 9.84
CA GLU A 290 -8.41 -5.43 9.31
C GLU A 290 -9.70 -5.24 10.10
N GLY A 291 -9.64 -5.17 11.41
CA GLY A 291 -10.81 -4.93 12.27
C GLY A 291 -11.42 -3.55 12.08
N ILE A 292 -10.60 -2.51 11.85
CA ILE A 292 -11.06 -1.13 11.62
C ILE A 292 -11.60 -1.00 10.20
N ASP A 293 -10.91 -1.59 9.22
CA ASP A 293 -11.33 -1.59 7.83
C ASP A 293 -12.64 -2.37 7.65
N HIS A 294 -12.75 -3.53 8.31
CA HIS A 294 -13.98 -4.32 8.32
C HIS A 294 -15.16 -3.54 8.89
N PHE A 295 -14.93 -2.81 10.00
CA PHE A 295 -15.95 -1.94 10.62
C PHE A 295 -16.39 -0.84 9.67
N LYS A 296 -15.46 -0.09 9.07
CA LYS A 296 -15.78 1.02 8.16
C LYS A 296 -16.46 0.55 6.88
N LEU A 297 -15.90 -0.44 6.21
CA LEU A 297 -16.44 -1.01 4.96
C LEU A 297 -17.79 -1.70 5.15
N GLY A 298 -18.08 -2.16 6.36
CA GLY A 298 -19.33 -2.85 6.66
C GLY A 298 -20.56 -1.94 6.63
N PHE A 299 -20.38 -0.62 6.74
CA PHE A 299 -21.46 0.36 6.63
C PHE A 299 -21.84 0.72 5.18
N GLY A 300 -21.28 0.03 4.17
CA GLY A 300 -21.74 0.12 2.78
C GLY A 300 -21.28 1.38 2.05
N GLY A 301 -20.21 2.02 2.53
CA GLY A 301 -19.67 3.23 1.92
C GLY A 301 -18.86 2.97 0.64
N GLU A 302 -18.69 4.03 -0.15
CA GLU A 302 -17.81 4.08 -1.31
C GLU A 302 -16.36 4.21 -0.87
N VAL A 303 -15.47 3.41 -1.45
CA VAL A 303 -14.02 3.54 -1.26
C VAL A 303 -13.47 4.50 -2.29
N VAL A 304 -12.90 5.61 -1.82
CA VAL A 304 -12.26 6.62 -2.67
C VAL A 304 -10.74 6.54 -2.47
N GLU A 305 -10.00 6.48 -3.57
CA GLU A 305 -8.56 6.63 -3.59
C GLU A 305 -8.20 8.09 -3.85
N TYR A 306 -7.43 8.69 -2.92
CA TYR A 306 -6.96 10.06 -3.03
C TYR A 306 -5.61 10.16 -3.75
N LEU A 307 -5.31 11.33 -4.34
CA LEU A 307 -3.96 11.70 -4.73
C LEU A 307 -2.97 11.50 -3.57
N GLY A 308 -3.43 11.72 -2.33
CA GLY A 308 -2.69 11.41 -1.12
C GLY A 308 -1.48 12.31 -0.89
N GLU A 309 -0.44 11.77 -0.25
CA GLU A 309 0.69 12.59 0.19
C GLU A 309 1.76 12.77 -0.88
N TRP A 310 2.22 14.02 -1.00
CA TRP A 310 3.31 14.44 -1.87
C TRP A 310 4.24 15.41 -1.14
N GLU A 311 5.51 15.42 -1.52
CA GLU A 311 6.53 16.27 -0.92
C GLU A 311 7.35 17.04 -1.96
N ILE A 312 7.76 18.26 -1.59
CA ILE A 312 8.64 19.11 -2.36
C ILE A 312 9.68 19.77 -1.45
N GLY A 313 10.91 19.90 -1.93
CA GLY A 313 12.02 20.46 -1.18
C GLY A 313 13.36 19.90 -1.63
N SER A 314 14.46 20.46 -1.13
CA SER A 314 15.80 19.94 -1.37
C SER A 314 15.97 18.52 -0.79
N ARG A 315 16.97 17.78 -1.29
CA ARG A 315 17.24 16.43 -0.79
C ARG A 315 17.53 16.40 0.72
N SER A 316 18.32 17.37 1.19
CA SER A 316 18.63 17.50 2.63
C SER A 316 17.40 17.86 3.45
N SER A 317 16.59 18.83 3.02
CA SER A 317 15.37 19.20 3.73
C SER A 317 14.34 18.07 3.78
N ARG A 318 14.26 17.23 2.74
CA ARG A 318 13.37 16.04 2.72
C ARG A 318 13.84 14.96 3.69
N LEU A 319 15.13 14.67 3.76
CA LEU A 319 15.67 13.70 4.72
C LEU A 319 15.40 14.11 6.16
N LEU A 320 15.63 15.38 6.48
CA LEU A 320 15.34 15.97 7.79
C LEU A 320 13.83 15.99 8.05
N GLY A 321 13.03 16.42 7.08
CA GLY A 321 11.58 16.50 7.16
C GLY A 321 10.92 15.14 7.40
N ASN A 322 11.34 14.10 6.71
CA ASN A 322 10.79 12.74 6.93
C ASN A 322 11.09 12.21 8.35
N SER A 323 12.23 12.53 8.92
CA SER A 323 12.56 12.19 10.32
C SER A 323 11.78 13.04 11.33
N ALA A 324 11.59 14.33 11.05
CA ALA A 324 10.85 15.26 11.89
C ALA A 324 9.33 15.00 11.84
N VAL A 325 8.77 14.74 10.68
CA VAL A 325 7.35 14.39 10.47
C VAL A 325 6.96 13.21 11.35
N SER A 326 7.80 12.18 11.41
CA SER A 326 7.56 11.02 12.29
C SER A 326 7.51 11.40 13.78
N ARG A 327 8.21 12.47 14.18
CA ARG A 327 8.22 13.00 15.58
C ARG A 327 7.11 14.00 15.82
N ILE A 328 6.80 14.84 14.84
CA ILE A 328 5.84 15.96 14.97
C ILE A 328 4.40 15.45 14.86
N ILE A 329 4.14 14.49 13.95
CA ILE A 329 2.80 13.97 13.68
C ILE A 329 2.46 12.78 14.57
N ARG A 330 3.43 11.95 14.94
CA ARG A 330 3.25 10.95 16.01
C ARG A 330 3.52 11.62 17.36
N TYR A 331 2.52 12.24 17.94
CA TYR A 331 2.53 12.62 19.34
C TYR A 331 2.64 11.36 20.22
N GLY A 332 3.85 11.01 20.56
CA GLY A 332 4.19 9.92 21.45
C GLY A 332 5.64 9.54 21.18
N ARG A 333 6.50 9.68 22.20
CA ARG A 333 7.83 9.05 22.17
C ARG A 333 7.63 7.60 21.76
N PRO A 334 8.38 7.08 20.77
CA PRO A 334 8.39 5.65 20.57
C PRO A 334 8.65 5.03 21.93
N VAL A 335 7.83 4.06 22.34
CA VAL A 335 8.22 3.16 23.42
C VAL A 335 9.56 2.64 22.96
N LYS A 336 10.64 2.95 23.68
CA LYS A 336 11.82 2.12 23.58
C LYS A 336 11.28 0.70 23.75
N PRO A 337 11.47 -0.19 22.77
CA PRO A 337 11.19 -1.57 23.06
C PRO A 337 11.95 -1.82 24.35
N GLN A 338 11.28 -2.35 25.38
CA GLN A 338 11.98 -2.91 26.50
C GLN A 338 13.09 -3.75 25.86
N ARG A 339 14.32 -3.48 26.22
CA ARG A 339 15.42 -4.38 25.98
C ARG A 339 15.04 -5.70 26.66
N THR A 340 14.27 -6.52 25.97
CA THR A 340 14.42 -7.95 26.09
C THR A 340 15.86 -8.16 25.71
N GLU A 341 16.64 -8.78 26.58
CA GLU A 341 18.03 -9.16 26.36
C GLU A 341 18.23 -9.53 24.92
N SER A 342 19.11 -8.79 24.23
CA SER A 342 19.35 -8.93 22.81
C SER A 342 20.03 -10.28 22.63
N GLN A 343 19.21 -11.33 22.46
CA GLN A 343 19.72 -12.59 21.95
C GLN A 343 20.35 -12.26 20.59
N SER A 344 21.65 -12.40 20.52
CA SER A 344 22.45 -12.05 19.34
C SER A 344 21.93 -12.84 18.14
N ILE A 345 21.49 -12.12 17.10
CA ILE A 345 21.16 -12.75 15.81
C ILE A 345 22.47 -13.01 15.11
N GLU A 346 22.75 -14.27 14.86
CA GLU A 346 23.94 -14.72 14.14
C GLU A 346 23.55 -15.14 12.72
N TRP A 347 24.28 -14.64 11.74
CA TRP A 347 24.17 -15.05 10.35
C TRP A 347 25.35 -15.95 9.99
N THR A 348 25.06 -17.15 9.49
CA THR A 348 26.04 -18.14 9.05
C THR A 348 25.71 -18.65 7.66
N THR A 349 26.70 -19.16 6.96
CA THR A 349 26.51 -19.87 5.69
C THR A 349 25.73 -21.16 5.95
N TRP A 350 24.87 -21.53 4.99
CA TRP A 350 24.16 -22.81 5.04
C TRP A 350 25.10 -23.98 4.74
N GLU A 351 25.11 -24.98 5.61
CA GLU A 351 25.96 -26.17 5.49
C GLU A 351 25.19 -27.44 5.10
N GLY A 352 23.86 -27.38 5.09
CA GLY A 352 23.00 -28.52 4.73
C GLY A 352 22.87 -28.71 3.21
N THR A 353 22.18 -29.78 2.84
CA THR A 353 21.86 -30.07 1.43
C THR A 353 20.84 -29.10 0.85
N ASP A 354 20.74 -29.05 -0.47
CA ASP A 354 19.75 -28.26 -1.21
C ASP A 354 18.31 -28.67 -0.89
N ARG A 355 18.09 -29.97 -0.71
CA ARG A 355 16.77 -30.52 -0.31
C ARG A 355 16.37 -30.07 1.09
N GLU A 356 17.30 -30.01 2.02
CA GLU A 356 17.06 -29.53 3.38
C GLU A 356 16.81 -28.02 3.37
N TRP A 357 17.55 -27.26 2.54
CA TRP A 357 17.27 -25.82 2.33
C TRP A 357 15.83 -25.57 1.95
N ASP A 358 15.34 -26.20 0.88
CA ASP A 358 13.99 -26.01 0.37
C ASP A 358 12.94 -26.48 1.38
N LYS A 359 13.21 -27.54 2.15
CA LYS A 359 12.32 -28.04 3.21
C LYS A 359 12.19 -27.05 4.38
N VAL A 360 13.29 -26.39 4.79
CA VAL A 360 13.26 -25.38 5.85
C VAL A 360 12.62 -24.08 5.33
N LEU A 361 12.96 -23.67 4.12
CA LEU A 361 12.44 -22.47 3.48
C LEU A 361 10.91 -22.47 3.42
N THR A 362 10.28 -23.60 3.03
CA THR A 362 8.81 -23.72 2.93
C THR A 362 8.07 -23.67 4.27
N ARG A 363 8.79 -23.79 5.40
CA ARG A 363 8.23 -23.63 6.75
C ARG A 363 8.18 -22.19 7.22
N LEU A 364 8.96 -21.32 6.61
CA LEU A 364 8.98 -19.89 6.92
C LEU A 364 7.83 -19.17 6.21
N PRO A 365 7.26 -18.11 6.82
CA PRO A 365 6.21 -17.33 6.19
C PRO A 365 6.73 -16.56 4.98
N HIS A 366 5.88 -16.41 3.96
CA HIS A 366 6.17 -15.60 2.76
C HIS A 366 7.41 -16.07 1.98
N TYR A 367 7.63 -17.38 1.92
CA TYR A 367 8.69 -17.92 1.06
C TYR A 367 8.39 -17.67 -0.42
N SER A 368 9.45 -17.66 -1.22
CA SER A 368 9.38 -17.39 -2.66
C SER A 368 10.18 -18.42 -3.43
N ILE A 369 9.69 -18.77 -4.63
CA ILE A 369 10.37 -19.67 -5.57
C ILE A 369 11.78 -19.17 -5.90
N TYR A 370 11.99 -17.85 -5.92
CA TYR A 370 13.27 -17.22 -6.18
C TYR A 370 14.33 -17.44 -5.08
N GLN A 371 13.90 -17.97 -3.93
CA GLN A 371 14.77 -18.34 -2.82
C GLN A 371 15.03 -19.86 -2.74
N SER A 372 14.45 -20.65 -3.67
CA SER A 372 14.69 -22.09 -3.75
C SER A 372 16.10 -22.41 -4.24
N SER A 373 16.63 -23.56 -3.85
CA SER A 373 17.93 -24.05 -4.31
C SER A 373 17.97 -24.20 -5.84
N ARG A 374 16.88 -24.73 -6.42
CA ARG A 374 16.71 -24.92 -7.87
C ARG A 374 16.78 -23.59 -8.64
N TRP A 375 16.22 -22.52 -8.08
CA TRP A 375 16.37 -21.19 -8.68
C TRP A 375 17.83 -20.71 -8.62
N GLY A 376 18.55 -20.98 -7.54
CA GLY A 376 19.97 -20.70 -7.42
C GLY A 376 20.80 -21.41 -8.50
N GLU A 377 20.58 -22.70 -8.73
CA GLU A 377 21.23 -23.47 -9.77
C GLU A 377 20.89 -22.96 -11.18
N HIS A 378 19.62 -22.63 -11.43
CA HIS A 378 19.23 -21.97 -12.68
C HIS A 378 20.04 -20.68 -12.90
N ARG A 379 20.14 -19.82 -11.90
CA ARG A 379 20.92 -18.56 -12.03
C ARG A 379 22.41 -18.75 -12.19
N LYS A 380 22.95 -19.82 -11.63
CA LYS A 380 24.37 -20.21 -11.77
C LYS A 380 24.74 -20.48 -13.21
N ALA A 381 23.87 -21.16 -13.99
CA ALA A 381 24.06 -21.38 -15.41
C ALA A 381 24.19 -20.07 -16.22
N PHE A 382 23.69 -18.94 -15.68
CA PHE A 382 23.75 -17.61 -16.31
C PHE A 382 24.77 -16.66 -15.65
N GLY A 383 25.80 -17.23 -15.01
CA GLY A 383 26.96 -16.49 -14.49
C GLY A 383 26.70 -15.76 -13.17
N TRP A 384 25.68 -16.18 -12.40
CA TRP A 384 25.51 -15.77 -11.02
C TRP A 384 26.07 -16.82 -10.06
N GLN A 385 26.49 -16.40 -8.89
CA GLN A 385 26.91 -17.31 -7.83
C GLN A 385 25.89 -17.25 -6.68
N PRO A 386 25.16 -18.34 -6.43
CA PRO A 386 24.23 -18.40 -5.30
C PRO A 386 24.99 -18.53 -3.98
N VAL A 387 24.65 -17.69 -3.00
CA VAL A 387 25.13 -17.74 -1.63
C VAL A 387 23.94 -17.90 -0.71
N LYS A 388 23.96 -18.94 0.12
CA LYS A 388 22.88 -19.26 1.06
C LYS A 388 23.30 -18.94 2.48
N LEU A 389 22.55 -18.04 3.14
CA LEU A 389 22.81 -17.64 4.53
C LEU A 389 21.56 -17.86 5.38
N VAL A 390 21.76 -18.17 6.66
CA VAL A 390 20.69 -18.36 7.65
C VAL A 390 20.96 -17.52 8.90
N ALA A 391 19.88 -16.91 9.41
CA ALA A 391 19.90 -16.26 10.72
C ALA A 391 19.37 -17.21 11.78
N ARG A 392 20.07 -17.29 12.89
CA ARG A 392 19.66 -18.08 14.06
C ARG A 392 19.43 -17.17 15.26
N ARG A 393 18.40 -17.49 16.01
CA ARG A 393 18.12 -16.92 17.33
C ARG A 393 17.96 -18.09 18.30
N SER A 394 18.81 -18.19 19.32
CA SER A 394 18.81 -19.32 20.26
C SER A 394 18.85 -20.69 19.55
N GLY A 395 19.68 -20.83 18.52
CA GLY A 395 19.84 -22.07 17.75
C GLY A 395 18.76 -22.31 16.68
N THR A 396 17.61 -21.64 16.74
CA THR A 396 16.51 -21.82 15.78
C THR A 396 16.67 -20.90 14.58
N ILE A 397 16.48 -21.41 13.36
CA ILE A 397 16.47 -20.62 12.13
C ILE A 397 15.22 -19.73 12.10
N THR A 398 15.42 -18.43 12.08
CA THR A 398 14.35 -17.42 12.00
C THR A 398 14.25 -16.74 10.64
N THR A 399 15.34 -16.74 9.88
CA THR A 399 15.40 -16.07 8.58
C THR A 399 16.37 -16.79 7.66
N MET A 400 16.04 -16.88 6.39
CA MET A 400 16.86 -17.47 5.34
C MET A 400 16.98 -16.50 4.17
N ILE A 401 18.14 -16.50 3.52
CA ILE A 401 18.37 -15.70 2.32
C ILE A 401 19.29 -16.44 1.34
N GLN A 402 18.83 -16.55 0.09
CA GLN A 402 19.67 -16.93 -1.03
C GLN A 402 19.97 -15.70 -1.87
N LEU A 403 21.23 -15.32 -1.90
CA LEU A 403 21.75 -14.21 -2.69
C LEU A 403 22.20 -14.72 -4.05
N GLN A 404 21.93 -13.94 -5.08
CA GLN A 404 22.57 -14.07 -6.38
C GLN A 404 23.70 -13.05 -6.42
N THR A 405 24.95 -13.50 -6.36
CA THR A 405 26.10 -12.61 -6.34
C THR A 405 26.78 -12.56 -7.70
N ARG A 406 27.34 -11.40 -8.03
CA ARG A 406 28.12 -11.20 -9.26
C ARG A 406 29.17 -10.12 -9.05
N ASN A 407 30.41 -10.45 -9.37
CA ASN A 407 31.52 -9.52 -9.36
C ASN A 407 31.70 -8.92 -10.76
N TYR A 408 31.64 -7.61 -10.86
CA TYR A 408 31.92 -6.88 -12.10
C TYR A 408 33.38 -6.48 -12.21
N SER A 409 34.08 -6.36 -11.08
CA SER A 409 35.49 -6.13 -10.94
C SER A 409 35.93 -6.43 -9.49
N ARG A 410 37.22 -6.38 -9.20
CA ARG A 410 37.72 -6.43 -7.81
C ARG A 410 37.22 -5.27 -6.94
N LEU A 411 36.75 -4.20 -7.57
CA LEU A 411 36.21 -3.02 -6.86
C LEU A 411 34.69 -3.04 -6.69
N ALA A 412 33.93 -3.72 -7.54
CA ALA A 412 32.49 -3.63 -7.58
C ALA A 412 31.81 -4.98 -7.70
N GLY A 413 30.93 -5.27 -6.75
CA GLY A 413 30.06 -6.45 -6.70
C GLY A 413 28.60 -6.12 -6.45
N LEU A 414 27.73 -7.05 -6.81
CA LEU A 414 26.30 -7.02 -6.54
C LEU A 414 25.90 -8.29 -5.78
N ALA A 415 25.17 -8.12 -4.70
CA ALA A 415 24.48 -9.19 -3.98
C ALA A 415 22.98 -8.92 -4.02
N TRP A 416 22.25 -9.71 -4.79
CA TRP A 416 20.82 -9.54 -5.01
C TRP A 416 20.03 -10.74 -4.50
N ALA A 417 19.02 -10.49 -3.66
CA ALA A 417 18.13 -11.51 -3.12
C ALA A 417 16.71 -11.33 -3.68
N PRO A 418 16.39 -11.90 -4.86
CA PRO A 418 15.02 -11.90 -5.38
C PRO A 418 14.11 -12.76 -4.49
N GLY A 419 12.97 -12.22 -4.06
CA GLY A 419 12.04 -12.91 -3.19
C GLY A 419 12.49 -13.08 -1.73
N GLY A 420 13.62 -12.46 -1.33
CA GLY A 420 14.19 -12.61 0.01
C GLY A 420 14.69 -11.31 0.64
N PRO A 421 15.08 -11.38 1.93
CA PRO A 421 15.09 -12.54 2.84
C PRO A 421 13.69 -13.03 3.22
N VAL A 422 13.58 -14.30 3.61
CA VAL A 422 12.37 -14.97 4.05
C VAL A 422 12.43 -15.19 5.55
N GLY A 423 11.38 -14.80 6.29
CA GLY A 423 11.29 -14.92 7.74
C GLY A 423 11.27 -13.57 8.47
N ASP A 424 11.97 -13.45 9.59
CA ASP A 424 11.96 -12.29 10.48
C ASP A 424 12.79 -11.11 9.91
N VAL A 425 12.11 -10.02 9.57
CA VAL A 425 12.72 -8.78 9.01
C VAL A 425 13.70 -8.12 10.01
N THR A 426 13.50 -8.33 11.31
CA THR A 426 14.39 -7.77 12.33
C THR A 426 15.82 -8.32 12.24
N SER A 427 16.00 -9.46 11.55
CA SER A 427 17.30 -10.07 11.26
C SER A 427 18.13 -9.34 10.20
N CYS A 428 17.53 -8.41 9.42
CA CYS A 428 18.18 -7.70 8.33
C CYS A 428 19.13 -6.58 8.78
N GLY A 429 19.73 -6.70 9.95
CA GLY A 429 20.60 -5.69 10.56
C GLY A 429 22.05 -5.69 10.04
N PRO A 430 22.96 -5.01 10.78
CA PRO A 430 24.39 -4.95 10.43
C PRO A 430 25.06 -6.32 10.26
N ALA A 431 24.61 -7.34 11.01
CA ALA A 431 25.14 -8.70 10.92
C ALA A 431 24.87 -9.32 9.54
N LEU A 432 23.67 -9.15 8.95
CA LEU A 432 23.39 -9.59 7.59
C LEU A 432 24.30 -8.90 6.58
N ARG A 433 24.46 -7.58 6.67
CA ARG A 433 25.32 -6.83 5.73
C ARG A 433 26.77 -7.29 5.78
N ARG A 434 27.28 -7.59 6.98
CA ARG A 434 28.62 -8.16 7.16
C ARG A 434 28.70 -9.53 6.50
N ALA A 435 27.77 -10.44 6.80
CA ALA A 435 27.74 -11.77 6.21
C ALA A 435 27.65 -11.73 4.68
N ILE A 436 26.87 -10.79 4.10
CA ILE A 436 26.84 -10.59 2.64
C ILE A 436 28.22 -10.16 2.13
N SER A 437 28.83 -9.15 2.75
CA SER A 437 30.13 -8.62 2.29
C SER A 437 31.24 -9.65 2.39
N GLU A 438 31.23 -10.53 3.38
CA GLU A 438 32.21 -11.62 3.56
C GLU A 438 32.09 -12.70 2.47
N ASN A 439 30.94 -12.79 1.79
CA ASN A 439 30.68 -13.78 0.73
C ASN A 439 30.76 -13.19 -0.69
N VAL A 440 31.21 -11.95 -0.87
CA VAL A 440 31.35 -11.30 -2.18
C VAL A 440 32.78 -10.73 -2.28
N ASP A 441 33.56 -11.24 -3.22
CA ASP A 441 34.96 -10.81 -3.46
C ASP A 441 35.00 -9.47 -4.23
N ALA A 442 34.59 -8.39 -3.55
CA ALA A 442 34.65 -7.02 -4.09
C ALA A 442 34.78 -6.01 -2.95
N SER A 443 35.54 -4.94 -3.17
CA SER A 443 35.72 -3.88 -2.17
C SER A 443 34.43 -3.09 -1.88
N PHE A 444 33.56 -2.99 -2.86
CA PHE A 444 32.26 -2.30 -2.77
C PHE A 444 31.15 -3.21 -3.26
N VAL A 445 30.22 -3.54 -2.38
CA VAL A 445 29.08 -4.40 -2.70
C VAL A 445 27.80 -3.60 -2.62
N LEU A 446 27.01 -3.61 -3.72
CA LEU A 446 25.63 -3.19 -3.67
C LEU A 446 24.78 -4.36 -3.16
N HIS A 447 24.24 -4.21 -1.97
CA HIS A 447 23.29 -5.17 -1.41
C HIS A 447 21.88 -4.77 -1.86
N ARG A 448 21.17 -5.71 -2.45
CA ARG A 448 19.77 -5.50 -2.92
C ARG A 448 18.90 -6.67 -2.47
N LEU A 449 17.86 -6.34 -1.71
CA LEU A 449 16.84 -7.27 -1.24
C LEU A 449 15.55 -7.04 -2.02
N ASN A 450 14.78 -8.09 -2.27
CA ASN A 450 13.43 -7.97 -2.78
C ASN A 450 12.52 -8.88 -1.95
N LEU A 451 11.83 -8.29 -0.98
CA LEU A 451 11.02 -9.05 -0.04
C LEU A 451 9.63 -9.33 -0.64
N ALA A 452 9.37 -10.60 -0.97
CA ALA A 452 8.11 -11.11 -1.48
C ALA A 452 7.07 -11.33 -0.37
N ARG A 453 7.02 -10.45 0.61
CA ARG A 453 6.01 -10.46 1.68
C ARG A 453 5.09 -9.25 1.56
N PRO A 454 3.81 -9.38 1.97
CA PRO A 454 2.89 -8.25 1.94
C PRO A 454 3.48 -7.03 2.64
N HIS A 455 3.27 -5.87 2.07
CA HIS A 455 3.78 -4.62 2.62
C HIS A 455 3.12 -4.34 3.98
N SER A 456 3.94 -4.06 4.98
CA SER A 456 3.52 -3.46 6.24
C SER A 456 4.41 -2.26 6.56
N ASP A 457 3.84 -1.21 7.13
CA ASP A 457 4.60 -0.02 7.54
C ASP A 457 5.59 -0.35 8.65
N GLU A 458 5.29 -1.35 9.49
CA GLU A 458 6.16 -1.82 10.56
C GLU A 458 7.43 -2.46 10.00
N ASP A 459 7.30 -3.36 9.02
CA ASP A 459 8.44 -4.00 8.38
C ASP A 459 9.28 -3.01 7.56
N ALA A 460 8.61 -2.10 6.84
CA ALA A 460 9.30 -1.03 6.12
C ALA A 460 10.10 -0.14 7.06
N PHE A 461 9.50 0.27 8.19
CA PHE A 461 10.17 1.04 9.23
C PHE A 461 11.33 0.28 9.87
N CYS A 462 11.16 -1.03 10.09
CA CYS A 462 12.22 -1.89 10.61
C CYS A 462 13.43 -1.89 9.67
N LEU A 463 13.23 -2.12 8.37
CA LEU A 463 14.32 -2.09 7.37
C LEU A 463 15.02 -0.74 7.31
N GLU A 464 14.28 0.38 7.33
CA GLU A 464 14.88 1.71 7.35
C GLU A 464 15.73 1.96 8.61
N ARG A 465 15.24 1.54 9.77
CA ARG A 465 16.01 1.62 11.03
C ARG A 465 17.28 0.77 10.99
N LEU A 466 17.23 -0.34 10.30
CA LEU A 466 18.39 -1.22 10.08
C LEU A 466 19.33 -0.69 8.99
N GLY A 467 19.02 0.47 8.37
CA GLY A 467 19.89 1.18 7.43
C GLY A 467 19.62 0.87 5.96
N TRP A 468 18.57 0.14 5.63
CA TRP A 468 18.15 -0.08 4.25
C TRP A 468 17.37 1.12 3.71
N SER A 469 17.42 1.32 2.40
CA SER A 469 16.62 2.33 1.70
C SER A 469 15.87 1.67 0.55
N THR A 470 14.65 2.13 0.26
CA THR A 470 13.89 1.65 -0.90
C THR A 470 14.66 1.89 -2.18
N SER A 471 14.67 0.90 -3.08
CA SER A 471 15.33 1.04 -4.38
C SER A 471 14.69 2.13 -5.22
N ARG A 472 15.53 2.98 -5.83
CA ARG A 472 15.06 4.05 -6.74
C ARG A 472 14.69 3.52 -8.11
N VAL A 473 15.27 2.40 -8.47
CA VAL A 473 15.07 1.73 -9.76
C VAL A 473 14.82 0.26 -9.46
N PRO A 474 13.55 -0.09 -9.12
CA PRO A 474 13.21 -1.47 -8.87
C PRO A 474 13.32 -2.29 -10.15
N ILE A 475 13.87 -3.50 -10.04
CA ILE A 475 13.96 -4.48 -11.13
C ILE A 475 12.65 -5.27 -11.26
N LEU A 476 12.06 -5.60 -10.10
CA LEU A 476 10.83 -6.37 -10.03
C LEU A 476 9.66 -5.48 -9.63
N SER A 477 8.46 -5.80 -10.12
CA SER A 477 7.26 -5.12 -9.69
C SER A 477 7.01 -5.35 -8.20
N GLY A 478 6.79 -4.27 -7.45
CA GLY A 478 6.35 -4.34 -6.06
C GLY A 478 4.86 -4.69 -5.92
N LEU A 479 4.15 -4.90 -7.04
CA LEU A 479 2.72 -5.25 -7.09
C LEU A 479 2.55 -6.58 -7.81
N SER A 480 1.73 -7.47 -7.24
CA SER A 480 1.30 -8.72 -7.88
C SER A 480 -0.19 -8.94 -7.67
N LEU A 481 -0.74 -9.91 -8.38
CA LEU A 481 -2.09 -10.42 -8.17
C LEU A 481 -1.97 -11.87 -7.66
N VAL A 482 -2.51 -12.12 -6.48
CA VAL A 482 -2.52 -13.47 -5.87
C VAL A 482 -3.91 -14.08 -6.01
N TYR A 483 -3.98 -15.25 -6.63
CA TYR A 483 -5.20 -16.01 -6.81
C TYR A 483 -5.30 -17.11 -5.76
N ASP A 484 -6.42 -17.13 -5.02
CA ASP A 484 -6.71 -18.18 -4.03
C ASP A 484 -7.39 -19.36 -4.73
N LEU A 485 -6.76 -20.52 -4.69
CA LEU A 485 -7.26 -21.73 -5.33
C LEU A 485 -8.24 -22.51 -4.47
N VAL A 486 -8.32 -22.26 -3.16
CA VAL A 486 -9.17 -23.00 -2.23
C VAL A 486 -10.64 -22.68 -2.40
N GLY A 487 -10.97 -21.40 -2.62
CA GLY A 487 -12.36 -20.91 -2.70
C GLY A 487 -12.91 -20.71 -4.12
N SER A 488 -12.13 -21.00 -5.18
CA SER A 488 -12.43 -20.56 -6.56
C SER A 488 -12.68 -21.70 -7.57
N GLY A 489 -12.98 -22.90 -7.07
CA GLY A 489 -13.11 -24.10 -7.93
C GLY A 489 -14.19 -24.05 -8.99
N ASP A 490 -15.27 -23.32 -8.77
CA ASP A 490 -16.43 -23.17 -9.67
C ASP A 490 -16.36 -21.94 -10.60
N GLY A 491 -15.26 -21.18 -10.54
CA GLY A 491 -15.11 -19.94 -11.30
C GLY A 491 -15.98 -18.78 -10.81
N ALA A 492 -16.51 -18.85 -9.58
CA ALA A 492 -17.36 -17.80 -9.00
C ALA A 492 -16.61 -16.45 -8.86
N SER A 493 -15.28 -16.49 -8.64
CA SER A 493 -14.43 -15.30 -8.55
C SER A 493 -14.20 -14.60 -9.89
N LEU A 494 -14.40 -15.29 -11.02
CA LEU A 494 -14.15 -14.74 -12.36
C LEU A 494 -15.11 -13.59 -12.68
N SER A 495 -14.60 -12.52 -13.27
CA SER A 495 -15.43 -11.43 -13.81
C SER A 495 -16.37 -11.92 -14.93
N LYS A 496 -17.46 -11.21 -15.16
CA LYS A 496 -18.43 -11.54 -16.23
C LYS A 496 -17.74 -11.66 -17.60
N ASN A 497 -16.85 -10.73 -17.91
CA ASN A 497 -16.10 -10.74 -19.17
C ASN A 497 -15.16 -11.93 -19.28
N TRP A 498 -14.46 -12.26 -18.19
CA TRP A 498 -13.53 -13.39 -18.18
C TRP A 498 -14.26 -14.73 -18.38
N ARG A 499 -15.37 -14.94 -17.65
CA ARG A 499 -16.24 -16.13 -17.85
C ARG A 499 -16.79 -16.22 -19.27
N HIS A 500 -17.17 -15.07 -19.85
CA HIS A 500 -17.65 -15.04 -21.23
C HIS A 500 -16.55 -15.48 -22.21
N ASN A 501 -15.31 -15.00 -22.06
CA ASN A 501 -14.20 -15.34 -22.92
C ASN A 501 -13.75 -16.81 -22.73
N LEU A 502 -13.78 -17.34 -21.52
CA LEU A 502 -13.54 -18.76 -21.27
C LEU A 502 -14.58 -19.63 -21.98
N ARG A 503 -15.89 -19.32 -21.87
CA ARG A 503 -16.95 -20.05 -22.60
C ARG A 503 -16.80 -19.95 -24.12
N ARG A 504 -16.29 -18.84 -24.62
CA ARG A 504 -15.96 -18.71 -26.07
C ARG A 504 -14.83 -19.64 -26.45
N ALA A 505 -13.76 -19.69 -25.67
CA ALA A 505 -12.64 -20.61 -25.91
C ALA A 505 -13.11 -22.07 -25.92
N GLN A 506 -13.93 -22.47 -24.94
CA GLN A 506 -14.48 -23.82 -24.80
C GLN A 506 -15.38 -24.26 -25.98
N LYS A 507 -15.91 -23.30 -26.75
CA LYS A 507 -16.72 -23.58 -27.97
C LYS A 507 -15.90 -23.56 -29.24
N ARG A 508 -14.60 -23.27 -29.16
CA ARG A 508 -13.72 -23.26 -30.33
C ARG A 508 -13.07 -24.63 -30.54
N PRO A 509 -12.65 -24.95 -31.74
CA PRO A 509 -11.92 -26.19 -32.04
C PRO A 509 -10.47 -26.09 -31.55
N ILE A 510 -10.30 -25.99 -30.22
CA ILE A 510 -9.02 -25.92 -29.53
C ILE A 510 -9.03 -26.83 -28.32
N SER A 511 -7.90 -27.43 -27.99
CA SER A 511 -7.72 -28.31 -26.84
C SER A 511 -6.62 -27.76 -25.91
N SER A 512 -6.77 -27.92 -24.59
CA SER A 512 -5.76 -27.49 -23.63
C SER A 512 -5.52 -28.59 -22.60
N TYR A 513 -4.24 -28.89 -22.36
CA TYR A 513 -3.82 -30.00 -21.50
C TYR A 513 -2.42 -29.79 -20.95
N LEU A 514 -2.08 -30.54 -19.90
CA LEU A 514 -0.73 -30.55 -19.32
C LEU A 514 0.27 -31.06 -20.35
N TRP A 515 1.34 -30.31 -20.58
CA TRP A 515 2.36 -30.62 -21.55
C TRP A 515 3.42 -31.54 -20.94
N ALA A 516 3.28 -32.86 -21.23
CA ALA A 516 4.12 -33.87 -20.60
C ALA A 516 5.62 -33.76 -20.97
N ASN A 517 5.93 -33.41 -22.20
CA ASN A 517 7.30 -33.27 -22.71
C ASN A 517 7.47 -31.87 -23.33
N PRO A 518 7.60 -30.81 -22.52
CA PRO A 518 7.65 -29.45 -23.03
C PRO A 518 8.92 -29.18 -23.83
N SER A 519 8.76 -28.57 -25.00
CA SER A 519 9.84 -28.15 -25.88
C SER A 519 10.16 -26.66 -25.68
N ALA A 520 11.33 -26.37 -25.16
CA ALA A 520 11.79 -24.98 -24.98
C ALA A 520 11.89 -24.23 -26.34
N VAL A 521 12.14 -24.95 -27.42
CA VAL A 521 12.18 -24.39 -28.81
C VAL A 521 10.79 -23.96 -29.24
N GLU A 522 9.76 -24.84 -29.08
CA GLU A 522 8.38 -24.47 -29.39
C GLU A 522 7.89 -23.30 -28.52
N MET A 523 8.21 -23.33 -27.25
CA MET A 523 7.91 -22.19 -26.33
C MET A 523 8.51 -20.90 -26.85
N LYS A 524 9.79 -20.90 -27.23
CA LYS A 524 10.48 -19.72 -27.76
C LYS A 524 9.80 -19.20 -29.05
N ASN A 525 9.39 -20.04 -29.92
CA ASN A 525 8.69 -19.67 -31.18
C ASN A 525 7.38 -18.92 -30.86
N VAL A 526 6.60 -19.38 -29.88
CA VAL A 526 5.36 -18.69 -29.45
C VAL A 526 5.67 -17.35 -28.79
N TYR A 527 6.73 -17.29 -27.98
CA TYR A 527 7.18 -16.02 -27.38
C TYR A 527 7.61 -15.02 -28.44
N ASP A 528 8.41 -15.42 -29.43
CA ASP A 528 8.86 -14.53 -30.50
C ASP A 528 7.69 -14.03 -31.35
N SER A 529 6.75 -14.91 -31.69
CA SER A 529 5.51 -14.55 -32.38
C SER A 529 4.69 -13.53 -31.56
N MET A 530 4.62 -13.69 -30.24
CA MET A 530 3.94 -12.75 -29.36
C MET A 530 4.66 -11.40 -29.27
N LEU A 531 5.98 -11.39 -29.15
CA LEU A 531 6.79 -10.17 -29.04
C LEU A 531 6.73 -9.36 -30.32
N SER A 532 6.84 -10.02 -31.49
CA SER A 532 6.71 -9.38 -32.79
C SER A 532 5.32 -8.76 -33.01
N TYR A 533 4.26 -9.51 -32.67
CA TYR A 533 2.91 -8.97 -32.72
C TYR A 533 2.71 -7.73 -31.85
N LYS A 534 3.42 -7.62 -30.72
CA LYS A 534 3.35 -6.49 -29.80
C LYS A 534 4.32 -5.34 -30.14
N GLY A 535 5.26 -5.53 -31.06
CA GLY A 535 6.32 -4.55 -31.37
C GLY A 535 7.31 -4.36 -30.23
N ILE A 536 7.62 -5.42 -29.48
CA ILE A 536 8.53 -5.40 -28.32
C ILE A 536 9.64 -6.48 -28.44
N GLU A 537 10.16 -6.67 -29.63
CA GLU A 537 11.19 -7.68 -29.97
C GLU A 537 12.48 -7.47 -29.15
N HIS A 538 12.77 -6.26 -28.69
CA HIS A 538 13.92 -5.98 -27.84
C HIS A 538 13.93 -6.77 -26.52
N LEU A 539 12.76 -7.30 -26.09
CA LEU A 539 12.64 -8.16 -24.91
C LEU A 539 12.93 -9.65 -25.20
N ALA A 540 13.17 -10.04 -26.46
CA ALA A 540 13.41 -11.44 -26.83
C ALA A 540 14.61 -12.08 -26.13
N ALA A 541 15.63 -11.28 -25.77
CA ALA A 541 16.82 -11.75 -25.07
C ALA A 541 16.56 -12.19 -23.61
N GLN A 542 15.42 -11.85 -23.05
CA GLN A 542 15.08 -12.24 -21.67
C GLN A 542 14.54 -13.68 -21.58
N ASN A 543 14.04 -14.24 -22.69
CA ASN A 543 13.41 -15.57 -22.76
C ASN A 543 14.15 -16.43 -23.78
N THR A 544 15.33 -16.93 -23.42
CA THR A 544 16.13 -17.79 -24.31
C THR A 544 15.71 -19.27 -24.18
N VAL A 545 16.01 -20.08 -25.19
CA VAL A 545 15.76 -21.53 -25.18
C VAL A 545 16.46 -22.18 -24.00
N GLU A 546 17.73 -21.78 -23.74
CA GLU A 546 18.55 -22.29 -22.66
C GLU A 546 17.95 -21.98 -21.29
N SER A 547 17.39 -20.76 -21.12
CA SER A 547 16.74 -20.35 -19.88
C SER A 547 15.48 -21.15 -19.61
N MET A 548 14.62 -21.34 -20.63
CA MET A 548 13.41 -22.14 -20.53
C MET A 548 13.73 -23.62 -20.25
N HIS A 549 14.69 -24.17 -20.98
CA HIS A 549 15.14 -25.56 -20.81
C HIS A 549 15.67 -25.80 -19.39
N SER A 550 16.52 -24.91 -18.90
CA SER A 550 17.08 -25.01 -17.55
C SER A 550 15.98 -25.01 -16.47
N LEU A 551 14.95 -24.18 -16.60
CA LEU A 551 13.84 -24.18 -15.63
C LEU A 551 13.01 -25.46 -15.72
N ILE A 552 12.71 -25.94 -16.93
CA ILE A 552 11.97 -27.19 -17.14
C ILE A 552 12.73 -28.35 -16.49
N GLU A 553 14.03 -28.47 -16.77
CA GLU A 553 14.86 -29.56 -16.27
C GLU A 553 15.02 -29.53 -14.74
N LEU A 554 15.37 -28.36 -14.16
CA LEU A 554 15.61 -28.23 -12.74
C LEU A 554 14.35 -28.38 -11.89
N PHE A 555 13.21 -27.96 -12.39
CA PHE A 555 11.96 -28.06 -11.64
C PHE A 555 11.20 -29.36 -11.93
N GLY A 556 11.43 -30.01 -13.07
CA GLY A 556 10.83 -31.29 -13.41
C GLY A 556 9.30 -31.28 -13.23
N ASP A 557 8.76 -32.18 -12.45
CA ASP A 557 7.32 -32.28 -12.16
C ASP A 557 6.73 -31.04 -11.45
N ASP A 558 7.55 -30.18 -10.84
CA ASP A 558 7.13 -28.93 -10.22
C ASP A 558 7.14 -27.75 -11.23
N CYS A 559 7.48 -27.99 -12.49
CA CYS A 559 7.29 -27.09 -13.61
C CYS A 559 6.02 -27.47 -14.36
N LEU A 560 4.87 -26.95 -13.93
CA LEU A 560 3.60 -27.20 -14.61
C LEU A 560 3.51 -26.35 -15.87
N LEU A 561 3.51 -27.00 -17.03
CA LEU A 561 3.34 -26.36 -18.32
C LEU A 561 2.07 -26.88 -19.00
N VAL A 562 1.24 -25.97 -19.46
CA VAL A 562 0.01 -26.26 -20.20
C VAL A 562 0.17 -25.68 -21.60
N ARG A 563 -0.18 -26.50 -22.59
CA ARG A 563 -0.31 -26.07 -23.98
C ARG A 563 -1.77 -26.02 -24.39
N CYS A 564 -2.06 -25.17 -25.36
CA CYS A 564 -3.36 -25.08 -26.00
C CYS A 564 -3.14 -25.10 -27.51
N ASP A 565 -3.70 -26.12 -28.20
CA ASP A 565 -3.49 -26.39 -29.60
C ASP A 565 -4.79 -26.23 -30.41
N ASP A 566 -4.66 -26.02 -31.74
CA ASP A 566 -5.76 -26.16 -32.68
C ASP A 566 -5.97 -27.64 -33.08
N GLU A 567 -6.93 -27.90 -33.97
CA GLU A 567 -7.24 -29.25 -34.46
C GLU A 567 -6.08 -29.90 -35.25
N ASP A 568 -5.20 -29.09 -35.83
CA ASP A 568 -4.01 -29.53 -36.55
C ASP A 568 -2.80 -29.77 -35.64
N GLY A 569 -2.94 -29.55 -34.32
CA GLY A 569 -1.88 -29.70 -33.31
C GLY A 569 -0.90 -28.54 -33.23
N ASN A 570 -1.20 -27.40 -33.87
CA ASN A 570 -0.34 -26.21 -33.76
C ASN A 570 -0.51 -25.52 -32.40
N LEU A 571 0.61 -25.19 -31.74
CA LEU A 571 0.62 -24.53 -30.45
C LEU A 571 0.15 -23.07 -30.54
N LEU A 572 -1.03 -22.78 -30.02
CA LEU A 572 -1.68 -21.47 -30.02
C LEU A 572 -1.34 -20.62 -28.81
N ALA A 573 -1.26 -21.26 -27.66
CA ALA A 573 -0.95 -20.60 -26.40
C ALA A 573 -0.30 -21.56 -25.39
N LEU A 574 0.55 -21.02 -24.53
CA LEU A 574 1.11 -21.76 -23.42
C LEU A 574 0.98 -20.96 -22.11
N ARG A 575 0.84 -21.69 -21.02
CA ARG A 575 0.90 -21.20 -19.66
C ARG A 575 1.71 -22.14 -18.79
N GLY A 576 2.48 -21.57 -17.85
CA GLY A 576 3.24 -22.41 -16.95
C GLY A 576 3.58 -21.73 -15.63
N ALA A 577 3.71 -22.56 -14.62
CA ALA A 577 4.04 -22.14 -13.27
C ALA A 577 5.11 -23.04 -12.65
N LEU A 578 5.92 -22.47 -11.80
CA LEU A 578 6.81 -23.21 -10.91
C LEU A 578 6.13 -23.40 -9.56
N VAL A 579 6.14 -24.62 -9.04
CA VAL A 579 5.49 -25.01 -7.80
C VAL A 579 6.53 -25.25 -6.70
N MET A 580 6.25 -24.76 -5.50
CA MET A 580 7.01 -25.09 -4.29
C MET A 580 6.07 -25.05 -3.07
N GLY A 581 6.03 -26.13 -2.32
CA GLY A 581 5.09 -26.27 -1.21
C GLY A 581 3.65 -26.14 -1.68
N ASN A 582 2.90 -25.22 -1.08
CA ASN A 582 1.50 -24.96 -1.43
C ASN A 582 1.29 -23.68 -2.27
N TRP A 583 2.36 -23.16 -2.88
CA TRP A 583 2.32 -22.01 -3.76
C TRP A 583 2.79 -22.36 -5.18
N ALA A 584 2.25 -21.63 -6.16
CA ALA A 584 2.75 -21.62 -7.54
C ALA A 584 2.99 -20.18 -8.01
N TRP A 585 3.97 -19.99 -8.88
CA TRP A 585 4.37 -18.70 -9.45
C TRP A 585 4.25 -18.74 -10.99
N ASP A 586 3.46 -17.81 -11.55
CA ASP A 586 3.29 -17.63 -13.00
C ASP A 586 4.64 -17.30 -13.65
N THR A 587 5.20 -18.25 -14.39
CA THR A 587 6.55 -18.12 -14.94
C THR A 587 6.51 -18.03 -16.47
N PHE A 588 5.60 -18.74 -17.10
CA PHE A 588 5.49 -18.81 -18.56
C PHE A 588 4.10 -18.42 -19.03
N ALA A 589 4.04 -17.46 -19.97
CA ALA A 589 2.78 -17.00 -20.53
C ALA A 589 3.00 -16.41 -21.92
N ALA A 590 2.58 -17.12 -22.95
CA ALA A 590 2.65 -16.64 -24.33
C ALA A 590 1.45 -17.12 -25.16
N SER A 591 1.12 -16.38 -26.20
CA SER A 591 0.07 -16.77 -27.15
C SER A 591 0.30 -16.14 -28.51
N THR A 592 0.09 -16.93 -29.56
CA THR A 592 0.15 -16.49 -30.94
C THR A 592 -0.98 -15.50 -31.28
N PRO A 593 -0.86 -14.74 -32.39
CA PRO A 593 -1.97 -13.90 -32.87
C PRO A 593 -3.25 -14.70 -33.14
N GLN A 594 -3.13 -15.95 -33.64
CA GLN A 594 -4.24 -16.87 -33.86
C GLN A 594 -4.86 -17.31 -32.53
N GLY A 595 -4.03 -17.70 -31.57
CA GLY A 595 -4.47 -18.08 -30.22
C GLY A 595 -5.26 -16.98 -29.49
N ARG A 596 -4.93 -15.71 -29.76
CA ARG A 596 -5.70 -14.56 -29.22
C ARG A 596 -7.11 -14.48 -29.79
N LYS A 597 -7.26 -14.68 -31.12
CA LYS A 597 -8.57 -14.67 -31.77
C LYS A 597 -9.47 -15.80 -31.29
N LEU A 598 -8.87 -16.91 -30.85
CA LEU A 598 -9.56 -18.09 -30.35
C LEU A 598 -9.69 -18.12 -28.82
N TYR A 599 -9.22 -17.08 -28.10
CA TYR A 599 -9.24 -17.00 -26.64
C TYR A 599 -8.41 -18.09 -25.95
N ALA A 600 -7.43 -18.69 -26.62
CA ALA A 600 -6.64 -19.82 -26.15
C ALA A 600 -5.96 -19.57 -24.79
N SER A 601 -5.51 -18.34 -24.50
CA SER A 601 -4.91 -17.97 -23.19
C SER A 601 -5.87 -18.12 -22.00
N TYR A 602 -7.19 -17.97 -22.22
CA TYR A 602 -8.19 -18.16 -21.17
C TYR A 602 -8.35 -19.64 -20.84
N LEU A 603 -8.39 -20.49 -21.86
CA LEU A 603 -8.49 -21.93 -21.70
C LEU A 603 -7.21 -22.50 -21.07
N ALA A 604 -6.02 -22.11 -21.56
CA ALA A 604 -4.74 -22.54 -21.04
C ALA A 604 -4.56 -22.14 -19.56
N PHE A 605 -4.96 -20.92 -19.18
CA PHE A 605 -4.92 -20.50 -17.78
C PHE A 605 -5.87 -21.31 -16.90
N TRP A 606 -7.09 -21.55 -17.36
CA TRP A 606 -8.06 -22.35 -16.61
C TRP A 606 -7.55 -23.77 -16.37
N THR A 607 -7.06 -24.43 -17.42
CA THR A 607 -6.44 -25.75 -17.32
C THR A 607 -5.24 -25.77 -16.35
N LEU A 608 -4.39 -24.72 -16.38
CA LEU A 608 -3.28 -24.62 -15.44
C LEU A 608 -3.77 -24.51 -13.98
N MET A 609 -4.87 -23.77 -13.72
CA MET A 609 -5.45 -23.69 -12.38
C MET A 609 -6.00 -25.04 -11.91
N GLU A 610 -6.58 -25.84 -12.81
CA GLU A 610 -7.02 -27.22 -12.50
C GLU A 610 -5.81 -28.11 -12.17
N CYS A 611 -4.74 -28.05 -12.96
CA CYS A 611 -3.49 -28.77 -12.68
C CYS A 611 -2.87 -28.35 -11.33
N CYS A 612 -2.85 -27.06 -11.01
CA CYS A 612 -2.37 -26.54 -9.74
C CYS A 612 -3.20 -27.08 -8.56
N ARG A 613 -4.54 -27.12 -8.67
CA ARG A 613 -5.41 -27.69 -7.63
C ARG A 613 -5.15 -29.18 -7.43
N ALA A 614 -5.05 -29.93 -8.54
CA ALA A 614 -4.74 -31.36 -8.49
C ALA A 614 -3.40 -31.67 -7.80
N ARG A 615 -2.45 -30.70 -7.86
CA ARG A 615 -1.14 -30.77 -7.22
C ARG A 615 -1.15 -30.30 -5.75
N GLY A 616 -2.29 -29.87 -5.21
CA GLY A 616 -2.44 -29.37 -3.84
C GLY A 616 -1.95 -27.93 -3.63
N VAL A 617 -1.83 -27.15 -4.70
CA VAL A 617 -1.49 -25.72 -4.61
C VAL A 617 -2.70 -24.97 -4.04
N LEU A 618 -2.44 -24.13 -3.03
CA LEU A 618 -3.47 -23.30 -2.39
C LEU A 618 -3.48 -21.87 -2.92
N ARG A 619 -2.33 -21.35 -3.33
CA ARG A 619 -2.18 -19.96 -3.79
C ARG A 619 -1.33 -19.87 -5.05
N TYR A 620 -1.74 -19.01 -5.96
CA TYR A 620 -1.07 -18.76 -7.23
C TYR A 620 -0.70 -17.28 -7.35
N ASP A 621 0.60 -17.00 -7.40
CA ASP A 621 1.12 -15.66 -7.66
C ASP A 621 1.20 -15.44 -9.18
N MET A 622 0.35 -14.56 -9.68
CA MET A 622 0.27 -14.25 -11.11
C MET A 622 1.43 -13.37 -11.61
N GLY A 623 2.39 -13.06 -10.74
CA GLY A 623 3.54 -12.22 -11.05
C GLY A 623 3.20 -10.74 -11.17
N GLY A 624 4.23 -9.95 -11.43
CA GLY A 624 4.15 -8.51 -11.50
C GLY A 624 3.05 -7.97 -12.39
N ILE A 625 2.48 -6.84 -12.00
CA ILE A 625 1.46 -6.11 -12.75
C ILE A 625 1.90 -4.67 -12.99
N ASP A 626 1.54 -4.17 -14.16
CA ASP A 626 1.63 -2.75 -14.51
C ASP A 626 0.27 -2.29 -15.05
N PRO A 627 -0.56 -1.67 -14.19
CA PRO A 627 -1.90 -1.22 -14.56
C PRO A 627 -1.92 -0.14 -15.64
N ILE A 628 -0.80 0.57 -15.82
CA ILE A 628 -0.69 1.71 -16.75
C ILE A 628 -0.01 1.29 -18.04
N GLY A 629 1.19 0.72 -17.95
CA GLY A 629 2.00 0.40 -19.15
C GLY A 629 1.57 -0.89 -19.83
N ASN A 630 0.89 -1.82 -19.13
CA ASN A 630 0.44 -3.09 -19.72
C ASN A 630 -0.99 -3.47 -19.30
N ARG A 631 -1.93 -2.57 -19.64
CA ARG A 631 -3.32 -2.67 -19.22
C ARG A 631 -3.99 -4.00 -19.65
N GLY A 632 -3.70 -4.50 -20.84
CA GLY A 632 -4.30 -5.76 -21.32
C GLY A 632 -3.91 -6.97 -20.46
N VAL A 633 -2.68 -7.05 -19.99
CA VAL A 633 -2.24 -8.09 -19.05
C VAL A 633 -2.85 -7.88 -17.67
N TYR A 634 -2.93 -6.63 -17.22
CA TYR A 634 -3.56 -6.29 -15.95
C TYR A 634 -5.04 -6.68 -15.94
N ASP A 635 -5.82 -6.29 -16.97
CA ASP A 635 -7.25 -6.60 -17.09
C ASP A 635 -7.50 -8.12 -17.15
N PHE A 636 -6.63 -8.87 -17.86
CA PHE A 636 -6.68 -10.33 -17.88
C PHE A 636 -6.49 -10.92 -16.47
N LYS A 637 -5.43 -10.52 -15.77
CA LYS A 637 -5.10 -11.00 -14.44
C LYS A 637 -6.17 -10.60 -13.40
N GLN A 638 -6.59 -9.35 -13.40
CA GLN A 638 -7.62 -8.83 -12.49
C GLN A 638 -8.97 -9.52 -12.70
N GLY A 639 -9.31 -9.82 -13.95
CA GLY A 639 -10.56 -10.49 -14.33
C GLY A 639 -10.72 -11.89 -13.75
N THR A 640 -9.65 -12.52 -13.27
CA THR A 640 -9.69 -13.82 -12.57
C THR A 640 -10.26 -13.71 -11.14
N GLY A 641 -10.39 -12.50 -10.59
CA GLY A 641 -10.74 -12.28 -9.20
C GLY A 641 -9.55 -12.37 -8.24
N ALA A 642 -8.31 -12.45 -8.77
CA ALA A 642 -7.11 -12.43 -7.97
C ALA A 642 -6.97 -11.11 -7.20
N VAL A 643 -6.44 -11.19 -5.99
CA VAL A 643 -6.33 -10.06 -5.06
C VAL A 643 -5.04 -9.28 -5.32
N PRO A 644 -5.11 -7.95 -5.57
CA PRO A 644 -3.93 -7.11 -5.67
C PRO A 644 -3.14 -7.14 -4.35
N THR A 645 -1.88 -7.52 -4.44
CA THR A 645 -0.97 -7.59 -3.29
C THR A 645 0.23 -6.71 -3.54
N ARG A 646 0.42 -5.71 -2.68
CA ARG A 646 1.66 -4.94 -2.65
C ARG A 646 2.65 -5.65 -1.73
N PHE A 647 3.85 -5.90 -2.25
CA PHE A 647 4.96 -6.44 -1.46
C PHE A 647 5.81 -5.32 -0.85
N LEU A 648 6.63 -5.65 0.13
CA LEU A 648 7.66 -4.75 0.66
C LEU A 648 8.63 -4.31 -0.43
N GLY A 649 8.81 -5.15 -1.46
CA GLY A 649 9.54 -4.82 -2.67
C GLY A 649 11.05 -4.70 -2.45
N GLU A 650 11.69 -3.82 -3.24
CA GLU A 650 13.16 -3.75 -3.30
C GLU A 650 13.76 -2.71 -2.37
N TRP A 651 14.79 -3.15 -1.64
CA TRP A 651 15.57 -2.37 -0.68
C TRP A 651 17.05 -2.46 -1.00
N GLU A 652 17.77 -1.37 -0.83
CA GLU A 652 19.19 -1.25 -1.17
C GLU A 652 20.01 -0.78 0.02
N TYR A 653 21.25 -1.27 0.06
CA TYR A 653 22.30 -0.78 0.93
C TYR A 653 23.63 -0.75 0.19
N SER A 654 24.36 0.36 0.30
CA SER A 654 25.74 0.48 -0.22
C SER A 654 26.52 1.46 0.63
N GLN A 655 27.81 1.21 0.77
CA GLN A 655 28.77 2.15 1.35
C GLN A 655 29.95 2.33 0.38
N PRO A 656 30.24 3.59 -0.03
CA PRO A 656 29.46 4.80 0.21
C PRO A 656 28.14 4.82 -0.60
N ALA A 657 27.11 5.50 -0.10
CA ALA A 657 25.77 5.52 -0.71
C ALA A 657 25.75 6.03 -2.17
N MET A 658 26.73 6.82 -2.58
CA MET A 658 26.86 7.35 -3.95
C MET A 658 27.10 6.25 -4.99
N LEU A 659 27.77 5.15 -4.61
CA LEU A 659 28.00 4.03 -5.52
C LEU A 659 26.73 3.26 -5.83
N GLY A 660 25.78 3.16 -4.90
CA GLY A 660 24.46 2.58 -5.15
C GLY A 660 23.67 3.35 -6.21
N ILE A 661 23.82 4.69 -6.27
CA ILE A 661 23.16 5.52 -7.28
C ILE A 661 23.72 5.27 -8.68
N ILE A 662 25.05 5.16 -8.80
CA ILE A 662 25.74 4.90 -10.08
C ILE A 662 25.42 3.49 -10.57
N ALA A 663 25.49 2.49 -9.70
CA ALA A 663 25.15 1.11 -10.00
C ALA A 663 23.67 0.96 -10.40
N GLY A 664 22.73 1.59 -9.67
CA GLY A 664 21.31 1.59 -9.98
C GLY A 664 21.01 2.16 -11.38
N ARG A 665 21.67 3.27 -11.78
CA ARG A 665 21.53 3.85 -13.12
C ARG A 665 22.03 2.90 -14.21
N ARG A 666 23.16 2.22 -14.01
CA ARG A 666 23.71 1.25 -14.98
C ARG A 666 22.85 0.00 -15.10
N ILE A 667 22.26 -0.44 -13.99
CA ILE A 667 21.30 -1.56 -14.00
C ILE A 667 20.06 -1.17 -14.81
N ALA A 668 19.52 0.04 -14.60
CA ALA A 668 18.38 0.57 -15.37
C ALA A 668 18.67 0.64 -16.87
N GLN A 669 19.84 1.13 -17.27
CA GLN A 669 20.25 1.21 -18.68
C GLN A 669 20.43 -0.14 -19.37
N ARG A 670 20.62 -1.24 -18.62
CA ARG A 670 20.75 -2.60 -19.17
C ARG A 670 19.44 -3.38 -19.15
N LEU A 671 18.44 -2.91 -18.43
CA LEU A 671 17.14 -3.55 -18.30
C LEU A 671 16.04 -2.83 -19.12
N GLY A 672 16.25 -1.58 -19.52
CA GLY A 672 15.45 -0.82 -20.48
C GLY A 672 16.09 -0.90 -21.85
#